data_d0be95bdb7ffb2ae0194d8efc9546355
#
_entry.id   d0be95bdb7ffb2ae0194d8efc9546355
#
_cell.length_a   1.000
_cell.length_b   1.000
_cell.length_c   1.000
_cell.angle_alpha   90.00
_cell.angle_beta   90.00
_cell.angle_gamma   90.00
#
_symmetry.space_group_name_H-M   'P 1'
#
loop_
_entity.id
_entity.type
_entity.pdbx_description
1 polymer ?
#
loop_
_entity_poly.entity_id
_entity_poly.type
_entity_poly.pdbx_seq_one_letter_code
_entity_poly.pdbx_strand_id
1 'polypeptide(L)'
;MNVPHWLRAFALSFALVFALSSPVALAQRENPLPPPEGVDNENLPWLYQNSNVPVDPAWTWGELDNGVRYAVRNNGVPPGQVTIRIRIDAGSLMEQENELGFAHLLEHLTFRGSKYVPDGEAIRIWQRFGITFGSDSNAETTPTHTVYKLDVPSFTVETLDESMKILSGMIREPSLSQQGLTAERPVVLAELRESSGLQARIGDATRELFFAGQLYARRPTIGKVETLNAATPEAVRAFHRRWYRPENTVIAIAGDADPALFEEMLTKYFADWDVAGPTPEHPDFGNPDPAAPATRVHVEPTLPFVINQAIIRPWNYVNDTVAYNEQLLMNLLAMQVINRELERRARAGGSYLQASVNQEDVGRSIDGTFVSIVPIGDDWEAALADVRAVIARARANDFDEADIAREVAEFDAALKIGVETYDTEAATKQADSIVNAVDIREAIATPQVALDIFSGMKANITPQRVRETVNALFTGTATRALLLAPTETAGLEQRLASALAAPVSGDIGQTQRARASFDDLPDLGAPAAVASREDIQLLGMEIVTFSNGVRALLYPNDAEVNKVSVRVRFGRGYQALRNDQSTLLWAGESALVGSGIGDLGQEELDQLTTGRRIGFSFGIDDDAFEFSADTRAEDLRDQLRLFAAKLAEPGWDAAPVTRAQAGTKLSYQSYLASPATLIDRDLQWLLRGRDPRYKTPEPTEIERLNPKSFRDTWEPLLAQGPIEVLVFGDFDREVTITYLAETVGALAPREAVAPVANSTVLGLGNITDLPVVSRHRGDPEQAAALLAWPTSGGLDNVRESRQLEILAALFNNRLFEQLREKAGASYAPQVFSNWPVSYDKGGYLAAITQLKPSAISIFEDTAAAIARDLVENPVDADELSRAVEPLGQQVRRAATGNQFWMWQLEGATLDRRRITAIRTLLGDYTRTSPEEMQALAQKYLSRAPALRWHVLPETDGSTAD
;
A
#
# COMPACT_ATOMS: atom_id res chain seq x y z
N MET A 1 -7.69 3.03 17.21
CA MET A 1 -6.65 3.27 16.19
C MET A 1 -6.26 1.92 15.63
N ASN A 2 -6.55 1.70 14.37
CA ASN A 2 -6.04 0.53 13.67
C ASN A 2 -4.52 0.67 13.52
N VAL A 3 -3.83 -0.45 13.60
CA VAL A 3 -2.43 -0.55 13.19
C VAL A 3 -2.28 0.15 11.83
N PRO A 4 -1.29 1.02 11.63
CA PRO A 4 -1.13 1.75 10.38
C PRO A 4 -1.23 0.82 9.17
N HIS A 5 -1.86 1.28 8.09
CA HIS A 5 -2.11 0.49 6.86
C HIS A 5 -0.85 -0.16 6.27
N TRP A 6 0.34 0.36 6.56
CA TRP A 6 1.61 -0.20 6.13
C TRP A 6 1.98 -1.53 6.83
N LEU A 7 1.49 -1.79 8.06
CA LEU A 7 1.61 -3.11 8.71
C LEU A 7 0.66 -4.15 8.09
N ARG A 8 -0.50 -3.73 7.57
CA ARG A 8 -1.39 -4.61 6.79
C ARG A 8 -0.88 -4.87 5.37
N ALA A 9 -0.13 -3.93 4.79
CA ALA A 9 0.48 -4.10 3.47
C ALA A 9 1.54 -5.22 3.43
N PHE A 10 2.18 -5.53 4.54
CA PHE A 10 3.19 -6.60 4.60
C PHE A 10 2.60 -8.01 4.52
N ALA A 11 1.42 -8.26 5.07
CA ALA A 11 0.78 -9.58 5.02
C ALA A 11 0.13 -9.89 3.65
N LEU A 12 -0.22 -8.86 2.87
CA LEU A 12 -0.74 -8.97 1.51
C LEU A 12 0.38 -8.96 0.44
N SER A 13 1.61 -8.64 0.82
CA SER A 13 2.75 -8.47 -0.09
C SER A 13 3.19 -9.76 -0.78
N PHE A 14 2.74 -10.93 -0.39
CA PHE A 14 3.04 -12.17 -1.10
C PHE A 14 2.29 -12.34 -2.43
N ALA A 15 1.16 -11.64 -2.59
CA ALA A 15 0.43 -11.58 -3.86
C ALA A 15 0.55 -10.19 -4.53
N LEU A 16 1.17 -9.21 -3.87
CA LEU A 16 1.13 -7.79 -4.23
C LEU A 16 2.49 -7.14 -4.50
N VAL A 17 3.57 -7.89 -4.66
CA VAL A 17 4.84 -7.31 -5.16
C VAL A 17 4.70 -6.80 -6.60
N PHE A 18 3.58 -7.12 -7.26
CA PHE A 18 3.27 -6.64 -8.62
C PHE A 18 1.89 -5.97 -8.78
N ALA A 19 1.19 -5.60 -7.71
CA ALA A 19 -0.18 -5.11 -7.85
C ALA A 19 -0.47 -3.71 -7.31
N LEU A 20 0.53 -2.93 -6.89
CA LEU A 20 0.38 -1.52 -6.50
C LEU A 20 1.51 -0.65 -7.03
N SER A 21 1.93 -0.86 -8.26
CA SER A 21 2.41 0.23 -9.09
C SER A 21 1.19 0.81 -9.79
N SER A 22 1.06 2.11 -9.73
CA SER A 22 0.05 2.90 -10.42
C SER A 22 -0.18 2.38 -11.84
N PRO A 23 -1.37 2.47 -12.39
CA PRO A 23 -1.60 2.00 -13.73
C PRO A 23 -0.72 2.77 -14.68
N VAL A 24 -0.08 2.03 -15.56
CA VAL A 24 0.54 2.46 -16.79
C VAL A 24 2.00 2.83 -16.73
N ALA A 25 2.83 1.86 -16.96
CA ALA A 25 3.99 2.00 -17.80
C ALA A 25 3.99 0.82 -18.75
N LEU A 26 3.78 1.08 -20.01
CA LEU A 26 3.71 0.05 -20.98
C LEU A 26 4.57 0.32 -22.12
N ALA A 27 5.27 -0.62 -22.59
CA ALA A 27 6.17 -0.40 -23.64
C ALA A 27 6.14 -1.34 -24.77
N GLN A 28 6.40 -1.11 -25.93
CA GLN A 28 7.08 -1.66 -26.81
C GLN A 28 7.24 -1.37 -28.14
N ARG A 29 8.03 -1.37 -28.94
CA ARG A 29 8.26 -1.73 -29.94
C ARG A 29 8.90 -1.60 -31.16
N GLU A 30 8.98 -1.88 -32.04
CA GLU A 30 9.65 -1.83 -33.32
C GLU A 30 9.49 -0.47 -34.03
N ASN A 31 10.59 0.19 -34.34
CA ASN A 31 10.75 1.43 -35.11
C ASN A 31 9.79 2.54 -34.68
N PRO A 32 10.28 3.60 -34.09
CA PRO A 32 9.44 4.75 -33.80
C PRO A 32 8.75 5.19 -35.08
N LEU A 33 7.42 5.28 -35.02
CA LEU A 33 6.66 5.92 -36.08
C LEU A 33 7.22 7.35 -36.26
N PRO A 34 7.37 7.84 -37.47
CA PRO A 34 7.77 9.24 -37.68
C PRO A 34 6.73 10.14 -37.00
N PRO A 35 7.16 11.26 -36.40
CA PRO A 35 6.23 12.19 -35.76
C PRO A 35 5.13 12.57 -36.76
N PRO A 36 3.87 12.71 -36.31
CA PRO A 36 2.78 13.12 -37.19
C PRO A 36 3.11 14.45 -37.86
N GLU A 37 2.86 14.55 -39.17
CA GLU A 37 3.02 15.81 -39.90
C GLU A 37 2.11 16.88 -39.24
N GLY A 38 2.71 17.99 -38.81
CA GLY A 38 1.98 19.18 -38.36
C GLY A 38 1.97 19.45 -36.84
N VAL A 39 2.65 18.66 -36.04
CA VAL A 39 2.88 18.98 -34.61
C VAL A 39 4.16 19.80 -34.51
N ASP A 40 4.03 21.09 -34.17
CA ASP A 40 5.17 21.96 -33.88
C ASP A 40 5.65 21.69 -32.44
N ASN A 41 6.63 20.80 -32.32
CA ASN A 41 7.21 20.42 -31.03
C ASN A 41 8.42 21.28 -30.63
N GLU A 42 8.85 22.25 -31.45
CA GLU A 42 10.03 23.08 -31.14
C GLU A 42 9.85 23.93 -29.88
N ASN A 43 8.60 24.23 -29.50
CA ASN A 43 8.26 25.02 -28.32
C ASN A 43 7.65 24.22 -27.19
N LEU A 44 7.55 22.88 -27.31
CA LEU A 44 7.02 22.04 -26.24
C LEU A 44 8.13 21.61 -25.25
N PRO A 45 7.84 21.59 -23.98
CA PRO A 45 8.82 21.14 -22.98
C PRO A 45 9.13 19.65 -23.13
N TRP A 46 10.23 19.28 -22.60
CA TRP A 46 10.98 18.02 -22.67
C TRP A 46 10.19 16.70 -22.69
N LEU A 47 9.02 16.54 -22.03
CA LEU A 47 8.19 15.31 -22.06
C LEU A 47 7.37 15.18 -23.35
N TYR A 48 7.11 16.27 -24.06
CA TYR A 48 6.19 16.27 -25.22
C TYR A 48 6.89 16.27 -26.56
N GLN A 49 8.21 16.22 -26.57
CA GLN A 49 8.96 16.15 -27.81
C GLN A 49 8.57 14.91 -28.60
N ASN A 50 8.16 15.11 -29.86
CA ASN A 50 7.70 14.09 -30.80
C ASN A 50 6.42 13.33 -30.37
N SER A 51 5.62 13.87 -29.44
CA SER A 51 4.31 13.37 -29.07
C SER A 51 3.19 14.12 -29.83
N ASN A 52 2.10 13.40 -30.12
CA ASN A 52 0.83 13.99 -30.58
C ASN A 52 -0.30 13.76 -29.55
N VAL A 53 0.04 13.35 -28.34
CA VAL A 53 -0.90 13.25 -27.24
C VAL A 53 -1.18 14.67 -26.71
N PRO A 54 -2.45 15.11 -26.60
CA PRO A 54 -2.78 16.42 -26.05
C PRO A 54 -2.30 16.57 -24.62
N VAL A 55 -1.57 17.66 -24.38
CA VAL A 55 -0.99 17.99 -23.05
C VAL A 55 -2.06 18.40 -22.07
N ASP A 56 -1.93 18.04 -20.81
CA ASP A 56 -2.73 18.57 -19.72
C ASP A 56 -2.45 20.08 -19.53
N PRO A 57 -3.43 20.98 -19.83
CA PRO A 57 -3.24 22.42 -19.78
C PRO A 57 -3.14 22.97 -18.35
N ALA A 58 -3.40 22.17 -17.32
CA ALA A 58 -3.30 22.60 -15.92
C ALA A 58 -1.84 22.68 -15.42
N TRP A 59 -0.89 22.08 -16.15
CA TRP A 59 0.53 22.17 -15.85
C TRP A 59 1.20 23.31 -16.62
N THR A 60 2.00 24.11 -15.91
CA THR A 60 2.96 25.04 -16.48
C THR A 60 4.32 24.34 -16.55
N TRP A 61 4.88 24.25 -17.75
CA TRP A 61 6.15 23.58 -18.01
C TRP A 61 7.22 24.61 -18.29
N GLY A 62 8.44 24.35 -17.82
CA GLY A 62 9.56 25.23 -18.09
C GLY A 62 10.91 24.56 -17.95
N GLU A 63 11.92 25.30 -18.40
CA GLU A 63 13.34 24.98 -18.25
C GLU A 63 14.09 26.27 -17.89
N LEU A 64 14.91 26.21 -16.84
CA LEU A 64 15.80 27.32 -16.48
C LEU A 64 16.99 27.35 -17.45
N ASP A 65 17.63 28.53 -17.59
CA ASP A 65 18.77 28.72 -18.49
C ASP A 65 19.93 27.73 -18.26
N ASN A 66 20.03 27.17 -17.07
CA ASN A 66 21.04 26.18 -16.69
C ASN A 66 20.63 24.73 -17.00
N GLY A 67 19.42 24.47 -17.51
CA GLY A 67 18.93 23.15 -17.88
C GLY A 67 18.08 22.43 -16.80
N VAL A 68 17.79 23.06 -15.66
CA VAL A 68 16.80 22.49 -14.71
C VAL A 68 15.42 22.55 -15.35
N ARG A 69 14.77 21.41 -15.47
CA ARG A 69 13.41 21.28 -16.01
C ARG A 69 12.38 21.25 -14.89
N TYR A 70 11.23 21.86 -15.11
CA TYR A 70 10.19 21.87 -14.09
C TYR A 70 8.77 21.76 -14.67
N ALA A 71 7.87 21.26 -13.82
CA ALA A 71 6.44 21.29 -14.04
C ALA A 71 5.77 21.82 -12.78
N VAL A 72 4.94 22.87 -12.91
CA VAL A 72 4.26 23.47 -11.76
C VAL A 72 2.76 23.58 -12.02
N ARG A 73 1.94 23.39 -10.98
CA ARG A 73 0.49 23.37 -11.09
C ARG A 73 -0.17 23.92 -9.82
N ASN A 74 -1.27 24.69 -10.00
CA ASN A 74 -2.21 24.93 -8.90
C ASN A 74 -3.05 23.67 -8.66
N ASN A 75 -3.14 23.23 -7.40
CA ASN A 75 -4.02 22.16 -6.94
C ASN A 75 -4.35 22.35 -5.46
N GLY A 76 -5.63 22.65 -5.16
CA GLY A 76 -6.12 22.86 -3.79
C GLY A 76 -6.54 21.56 -3.07
N VAL A 77 -6.04 20.40 -3.43
CA VAL A 77 -6.40 19.11 -2.80
C VAL A 77 -5.16 18.42 -2.21
N PRO A 78 -5.10 18.32 -0.88
CA PRO A 78 -5.95 18.99 0.12
C PRO A 78 -5.66 20.49 0.21
N PRO A 79 -6.62 21.29 0.71
CA PRO A 79 -6.46 22.74 0.80
C PRO A 79 -5.26 23.15 1.65
N GLY A 80 -4.52 24.16 1.20
CA GLY A 80 -3.36 24.73 1.89
C GLY A 80 -2.11 23.84 1.84
N GLN A 81 -2.08 22.77 1.06
CA GLN A 81 -0.91 21.91 0.89
C GLN A 81 -0.11 22.31 -0.36
N VAL A 82 1.22 22.20 -0.26
CA VAL A 82 2.14 22.24 -1.43
C VAL A 82 3.03 21.00 -1.39
N THR A 83 3.12 20.33 -2.52
CA THR A 83 3.91 19.12 -2.74
C THR A 83 5.07 19.43 -3.68
N ILE A 84 6.29 19.05 -3.30
CA ILE A 84 7.52 19.25 -4.06
C ILE A 84 8.17 17.90 -4.29
N ARG A 85 8.55 17.64 -5.56
CA ARG A 85 9.35 16.47 -5.95
C ARG A 85 10.57 16.97 -6.73
N ILE A 86 11.77 16.58 -6.26
CA ILE A 86 13.02 16.87 -6.97
C ILE A 86 13.61 15.53 -7.39
N ARG A 87 13.56 15.26 -8.69
CA ARG A 87 14.13 14.05 -9.30
C ARG A 87 15.50 14.37 -9.88
N ILE A 88 16.47 13.55 -9.52
CA ILE A 88 17.79 13.48 -10.17
C ILE A 88 17.82 12.21 -11.02
N ASP A 89 18.09 12.32 -12.32
CA ASP A 89 18.12 11.17 -13.25
C ASP A 89 19.40 10.36 -13.08
N ALA A 90 19.64 9.91 -11.83
CA ALA A 90 20.77 9.10 -11.42
C ALA A 90 20.39 8.16 -10.26
N GLY A 91 20.54 6.86 -10.49
CA GLY A 91 20.33 5.79 -9.53
C GLY A 91 21.47 4.77 -9.55
N SER A 92 21.20 3.55 -9.09
CA SER A 92 22.26 2.52 -8.96
C SER A 92 22.84 2.06 -10.31
N LEU A 93 22.14 2.23 -11.42
CA LEU A 93 22.67 1.91 -12.75
C LEU A 93 23.79 2.86 -13.20
N MET A 94 23.88 4.05 -12.61
CA MET A 94 24.91 5.05 -12.88
C MET A 94 26.19 4.84 -12.07
N GLU A 95 26.21 3.88 -11.17
CA GLU A 95 27.36 3.57 -10.32
C GLU A 95 28.44 2.80 -11.07
N GLN A 96 29.71 2.99 -10.68
CA GLN A 96 30.83 2.15 -11.09
C GLN A 96 30.97 0.94 -10.15
N GLU A 97 31.84 -0.04 -10.51
CA GLU A 97 31.99 -1.27 -9.72
C GLU A 97 32.46 -1.01 -8.27
N ASN A 98 33.17 0.07 -8.02
CA ASN A 98 33.64 0.49 -6.70
C ASN A 98 32.70 1.50 -6.00
N GLU A 99 31.56 1.80 -6.59
CA GLU A 99 30.58 2.79 -6.10
C GLU A 99 29.23 2.15 -5.74
N LEU A 100 29.12 0.79 -5.70
CA LEU A 100 27.85 0.12 -5.46
C LEU A 100 27.22 0.57 -4.16
N GLY A 101 26.04 1.20 -4.23
CA GLY A 101 25.30 1.79 -3.14
C GLY A 101 25.60 3.27 -2.88
N PHE A 102 26.40 3.95 -3.72
CA PHE A 102 26.68 5.38 -3.54
C PHE A 102 25.49 6.27 -3.85
N ALA A 103 24.64 5.90 -4.78
CA ALA A 103 23.41 6.66 -5.06
C ALA A 103 22.54 6.72 -3.80
N HIS A 104 22.28 5.58 -3.17
CA HIS A 104 21.51 5.47 -1.95
C HIS A 104 22.23 6.10 -0.72
N LEU A 105 23.52 5.85 -0.54
CA LEU A 105 24.29 6.47 0.52
C LEU A 105 24.32 8.01 0.41
N LEU A 106 24.37 8.54 -0.81
CA LEU A 106 24.33 9.98 -1.05
C LEU A 106 22.95 10.54 -0.69
N GLU A 107 21.87 9.84 -1.04
CA GLU A 107 20.52 10.20 -0.62
C GLU A 107 20.45 10.42 0.90
N HIS A 108 20.91 9.47 1.70
CA HIS A 108 20.99 9.61 3.16
C HIS A 108 21.84 10.79 3.60
N LEU A 109 23.01 10.97 2.99
CA LEU A 109 23.95 12.02 3.39
C LEU A 109 23.45 13.43 3.09
N THR A 110 22.53 13.62 2.14
CA THR A 110 21.94 14.94 1.88
C THR A 110 21.11 15.47 3.05
N PHE A 111 20.54 14.57 3.88
CA PHE A 111 19.82 14.95 5.10
C PHE A 111 20.75 15.32 6.26
N ARG A 112 22.07 15.04 6.15
CA ARG A 112 23.09 15.31 7.18
C ARG A 112 23.65 16.73 7.14
N GLY A 113 22.90 17.67 6.62
CA GLY A 113 23.28 19.07 6.58
C GLY A 113 23.78 19.53 5.21
N SER A 114 23.71 20.83 5.02
CA SER A 114 24.02 21.50 3.77
C SER A 114 24.60 22.89 4.01
N LYS A 115 24.79 23.64 2.94
CA LYS A 115 25.18 25.05 3.01
C LYS A 115 24.29 25.89 3.94
N TYR A 116 23.00 25.59 4.01
CA TYR A 116 22.03 26.44 4.71
C TYR A 116 21.64 25.93 6.09
N VAL A 117 21.80 24.65 6.36
CA VAL A 117 21.40 24.04 7.63
C VAL A 117 22.46 23.08 8.15
N PRO A 118 22.77 23.10 9.46
CA PRO A 118 23.66 22.13 10.08
C PRO A 118 23.00 20.75 10.15
N ASP A 119 23.79 19.74 10.51
CA ASP A 119 23.35 18.33 10.66
C ASP A 119 22.11 18.20 11.55
N GLY A 120 21.09 17.51 11.06
CA GLY A 120 19.82 17.21 11.74
C GLY A 120 18.84 18.39 11.87
N GLU A 121 19.21 19.62 11.50
CA GLU A 121 18.34 20.77 11.71
C GLU A 121 17.22 20.89 10.65
N ALA A 122 17.41 20.36 9.44
CA ALA A 122 16.38 20.36 8.41
C ALA A 122 15.08 19.69 8.90
N ILE A 123 15.21 18.49 9.48
CA ILE A 123 14.07 17.72 10.00
C ILE A 123 13.36 18.50 11.12
N ARG A 124 14.13 19.12 12.03
CA ARG A 124 13.55 19.89 13.13
C ARG A 124 12.79 21.14 12.67
N ILE A 125 13.31 21.85 11.65
CA ILE A 125 12.61 22.99 11.03
C ILE A 125 11.29 22.50 10.42
N TRP A 126 11.32 21.42 9.65
CA TRP A 126 10.13 20.87 9.02
C TRP A 126 9.10 20.35 10.03
N GLN A 127 9.52 19.73 11.14
CA GLN A 127 8.59 19.36 12.22
C GLN A 127 7.87 20.57 12.83
N ARG A 128 8.55 21.71 12.96
CA ARG A 128 7.91 22.98 13.42
C ARG A 128 6.87 23.50 12.42
N PHE A 129 7.02 23.16 11.13
CA PHE A 129 6.03 23.45 10.08
C PHE A 129 4.91 22.40 9.99
N GLY A 130 4.92 21.40 10.87
CA GLY A 130 3.94 20.31 10.89
C GLY A 130 4.24 19.19 9.89
N ILE A 131 5.44 19.14 9.33
CA ILE A 131 5.91 18.14 8.39
C ILE A 131 6.46 16.93 9.16
N THR A 132 5.95 15.74 8.87
CA THR A 132 6.41 14.49 9.49
C THR A 132 7.53 13.87 8.67
N PHE A 133 8.65 13.53 9.31
CA PHE A 133 9.71 12.77 8.66
C PHE A 133 9.24 11.34 8.37
N GLY A 134 9.51 10.87 7.16
CA GLY A 134 9.11 9.55 6.66
C GLY A 134 7.81 9.55 5.84
N SER A 135 6.79 10.34 6.22
CA SER A 135 5.54 10.46 5.45
C SER A 135 5.48 11.71 4.58
N ASP A 136 5.84 12.88 5.13
CA ASP A 136 5.75 14.17 4.42
C ASP A 136 7.10 14.61 3.87
N SER A 137 8.21 14.18 4.48
CA SER A 137 9.58 14.41 4.02
C SER A 137 10.28 13.07 3.89
N ASN A 138 10.69 12.72 2.69
CA ASN A 138 11.35 11.45 2.39
C ASN A 138 12.23 11.58 1.14
N ALA A 139 13.00 10.54 0.84
CA ALA A 139 13.63 10.36 -0.46
C ALA A 139 13.62 8.89 -0.84
N GLU A 140 13.91 8.61 -2.09
CA GLU A 140 13.91 7.26 -2.64
C GLU A 140 14.93 7.15 -3.75
N THR A 141 15.76 6.14 -3.69
CA THR A 141 16.71 5.79 -4.74
C THR A 141 16.23 4.54 -5.48
N THR A 142 16.16 4.62 -6.79
CA THR A 142 15.80 3.54 -7.70
C THR A 142 17.03 3.15 -8.57
N PRO A 143 16.93 2.15 -9.44
CA PRO A 143 17.99 1.88 -10.40
C PRO A 143 18.29 3.04 -11.34
N THR A 144 17.30 3.85 -11.73
CA THR A 144 17.43 4.89 -12.75
C THR A 144 17.51 6.31 -12.20
N HIS A 145 16.97 6.56 -11.00
CA HIS A 145 16.88 7.91 -10.44
C HIS A 145 16.86 7.95 -8.92
N THR A 146 17.09 9.13 -8.37
CA THR A 146 16.85 9.47 -6.97
C THR A 146 15.83 10.60 -6.91
N VAL A 147 14.79 10.48 -6.07
CA VAL A 147 13.77 11.52 -5.88
C VAL A 147 13.69 11.97 -4.43
N TYR A 148 13.65 13.29 -4.21
CA TYR A 148 13.43 13.93 -2.90
C TYR A 148 12.01 14.43 -2.86
N LYS A 149 11.27 14.05 -1.80
CA LYS A 149 9.85 14.31 -1.63
C LYS A 149 9.63 15.20 -0.42
N LEU A 150 8.89 16.27 -0.59
CA LEU A 150 8.44 17.13 0.51
C LEU A 150 7.00 17.56 0.29
N ASP A 151 6.15 17.25 1.28
CA ASP A 151 4.78 17.69 1.35
C ASP A 151 4.63 18.70 2.49
N VAL A 152 4.34 19.95 2.15
CA VAL A 152 4.14 21.04 3.11
C VAL A 152 2.65 21.13 3.44
N PRO A 153 2.20 20.67 4.62
CA PRO A 153 0.78 20.45 4.89
C PRO A 153 -0.02 21.74 5.14
N SER A 154 0.65 22.81 5.48
CA SER A 154 0.05 24.14 5.71
C SER A 154 1.02 25.19 5.22
N PHE A 155 0.89 25.49 3.93
CA PHE A 155 1.82 26.38 3.27
C PHE A 155 1.55 27.86 3.63
N THR A 156 2.63 28.60 3.82
CA THR A 156 2.73 30.05 3.70
C THR A 156 3.90 30.37 2.77
N VAL A 157 3.99 31.60 2.29
CA VAL A 157 5.15 32.00 1.45
C VAL A 157 6.46 31.77 2.19
N GLU A 158 6.50 32.05 3.51
CA GLU A 158 7.68 31.88 4.36
C GLU A 158 8.04 30.40 4.54
N THR A 159 7.07 29.51 4.77
CA THR A 159 7.33 28.07 4.94
C THR A 159 7.77 27.42 3.63
N LEU A 160 7.22 27.86 2.49
CA LEU A 160 7.64 27.42 1.17
C LEU A 160 9.06 27.92 0.85
N ASP A 161 9.34 29.18 1.08
CA ASP A 161 10.64 29.80 0.85
C ASP A 161 11.75 29.11 1.66
N GLU A 162 11.56 28.89 2.94
CA GLU A 162 12.54 28.19 3.79
C GLU A 162 12.67 26.72 3.37
N SER A 163 11.60 26.04 2.99
CA SER A 163 11.64 24.66 2.52
C SER A 163 12.39 24.52 1.19
N MET A 164 12.13 25.40 0.22
CA MET A 164 12.85 25.42 -1.07
C MET A 164 14.33 25.73 -0.87
N LYS A 165 14.67 26.64 0.03
CA LYS A 165 16.07 26.93 0.40
C LYS A 165 16.77 25.70 1.00
N ILE A 166 16.14 25.01 1.93
CA ILE A 166 16.69 23.78 2.55
C ILE A 166 16.89 22.71 1.48
N LEU A 167 15.85 22.41 0.67
CA LEU A 167 15.94 21.42 -0.40
C LEU A 167 17.03 21.76 -1.41
N SER A 168 17.11 23.02 -1.85
CA SER A 168 18.17 23.45 -2.78
C SER A 168 19.56 23.21 -2.22
N GLY A 169 19.77 23.49 -0.93
CA GLY A 169 21.02 23.22 -0.25
C GLY A 169 21.37 21.75 -0.15
N MET A 170 20.39 20.91 0.16
CA MET A 170 20.54 19.45 0.22
C MET A 170 20.97 18.86 -1.14
N ILE A 171 20.39 19.34 -2.22
CA ILE A 171 20.63 18.82 -3.57
C ILE A 171 21.95 19.37 -4.17
N ARG A 172 22.14 20.66 -4.08
CA ARG A 172 23.21 21.37 -4.76
C ARG A 172 24.52 21.38 -3.96
N GLU A 173 24.44 21.58 -2.65
CA GLU A 173 25.59 21.86 -1.77
C GLU A 173 25.49 21.09 -0.42
N PRO A 174 25.29 19.73 -0.47
CA PRO A 174 25.30 18.92 0.77
C PRO A 174 26.68 18.97 1.42
N SER A 175 26.73 18.87 2.72
CA SER A 175 27.99 18.94 3.51
C SER A 175 28.97 17.82 3.17
N LEU A 176 28.47 16.61 2.95
CA LEU A 176 29.24 15.38 2.64
C LEU A 176 30.52 15.25 3.50
N SER A 177 30.37 15.46 4.83
CA SER A 177 31.47 15.48 5.76
C SER A 177 31.88 14.07 6.21
N GLN A 178 33.13 13.93 6.72
CA GLN A 178 33.58 12.68 7.36
C GLN A 178 32.72 12.34 8.58
N GLN A 179 32.27 13.34 9.34
CA GLN A 179 31.38 13.13 10.48
C GLN A 179 30.02 12.57 10.03
N GLY A 180 29.42 13.17 9.02
CA GLY A 180 28.14 12.69 8.44
C GLY A 180 28.26 11.26 7.92
N LEU A 181 29.34 10.96 7.17
CA LEU A 181 29.56 9.61 6.66
C LEU A 181 29.79 8.58 7.78
N THR A 182 30.47 8.96 8.85
CA THR A 182 30.69 8.08 10.00
C THR A 182 29.39 7.80 10.77
N ALA A 183 28.49 8.79 10.84
CA ALA A 183 27.19 8.64 11.47
C ALA A 183 26.22 7.84 10.60
N GLU A 184 26.20 8.08 9.27
CA GLU A 184 25.17 7.51 8.39
C GLU A 184 25.50 6.10 7.86
N ARG A 185 26.77 5.77 7.67
CA ARG A 185 27.16 4.42 7.21
C ARG A 185 26.58 3.28 8.07
N PRO A 186 26.62 3.32 9.43
CA PRO A 186 25.98 2.30 10.25
C PRO A 186 24.48 2.21 10.02
N VAL A 187 23.80 3.33 9.73
CA VAL A 187 22.37 3.39 9.45
C VAL A 187 22.04 2.68 8.14
N VAL A 188 22.77 2.99 7.05
CA VAL A 188 22.61 2.30 5.75
C VAL A 188 22.94 0.81 5.85
N LEU A 189 23.96 0.44 6.64
CA LEU A 189 24.28 -0.97 6.90
C LEU A 189 23.23 -1.65 7.78
N ALA A 190 22.53 -0.93 8.66
CA ALA A 190 21.40 -1.46 9.42
C ALA A 190 20.19 -1.71 8.49
N GLU A 191 19.89 -0.77 7.60
CA GLU A 191 18.85 -0.92 6.59
C GLU A 191 19.13 -2.10 5.65
N LEU A 192 20.35 -2.21 5.12
CA LEU A 192 20.77 -3.34 4.29
C LEU A 192 20.55 -4.68 5.01
N ARG A 193 20.88 -4.76 6.30
CA ARG A 193 20.65 -5.95 7.11
C ARG A 193 19.15 -6.20 7.33
N GLU A 194 18.38 -5.17 7.68
CA GLU A 194 16.94 -5.28 7.93
C GLU A 194 16.18 -5.67 6.66
N SER A 195 16.64 -5.20 5.50
CA SER A 195 16.10 -5.54 4.18
C SER A 195 16.65 -6.86 3.59
N SER A 196 17.75 -7.41 4.10
CA SER A 196 18.40 -8.63 3.57
C SER A 196 17.65 -9.94 3.81
N GLY A 197 16.38 -9.88 4.18
CA GLY A 197 15.52 -11.03 4.44
C GLY A 197 15.11 -11.80 3.18
N LEU A 198 14.08 -12.62 3.35
CA LEU A 198 13.47 -13.47 2.32
C LEU A 198 13.26 -12.75 0.97
N GLN A 199 12.65 -11.55 1.00
CA GLN A 199 12.31 -10.81 -0.22
C GLN A 199 13.55 -10.36 -0.99
N ALA A 200 14.62 -9.96 -0.30
CA ALA A 200 15.88 -9.58 -0.95
C ALA A 200 16.51 -10.77 -1.66
N ARG A 201 16.55 -11.96 -1.02
CA ARG A 201 17.12 -13.16 -1.65
C ARG A 201 16.36 -13.59 -2.91
N ILE A 202 15.01 -13.49 -2.86
CA ILE A 202 14.15 -13.76 -4.03
C ILE A 202 14.40 -12.69 -5.10
N GLY A 203 14.44 -11.42 -4.69
CA GLY A 203 14.73 -10.30 -5.58
C GLY A 203 16.08 -10.45 -6.28
N ASP A 204 17.11 -10.85 -5.55
CA ASP A 204 18.44 -11.12 -6.12
C ASP A 204 18.41 -12.27 -7.11
N ALA A 205 17.78 -13.40 -6.75
CA ALA A 205 17.65 -14.56 -7.64
C ALA A 205 16.87 -14.21 -8.93
N THR A 206 15.82 -13.41 -8.80
CA THR A 206 15.01 -12.90 -9.92
C THR A 206 15.82 -11.95 -10.78
N ARG A 207 16.50 -10.97 -10.17
CA ARG A 207 17.31 -9.97 -10.86
C ARG A 207 18.45 -10.63 -11.63
N GLU A 208 19.19 -11.51 -11.01
CA GLU A 208 20.29 -12.24 -11.66
C GLU A 208 19.83 -13.09 -12.84
N LEU A 209 18.66 -13.73 -12.74
CA LEU A 209 18.13 -14.56 -13.82
C LEU A 209 17.51 -13.72 -14.93
N PHE A 210 16.55 -12.84 -14.59
CA PHE A 210 15.75 -12.15 -15.60
C PHE A 210 16.52 -11.07 -16.34
N PHE A 211 17.50 -10.43 -15.69
CA PHE A 211 18.33 -9.37 -16.28
C PHE A 211 19.75 -9.81 -16.64
N ALA A 212 19.97 -11.14 -16.80
CA ALA A 212 21.28 -11.65 -17.21
C ALA A 212 21.77 -10.98 -18.51
N GLY A 213 23.02 -10.50 -18.49
CA GLY A 213 23.63 -9.72 -19.57
C GLY A 213 23.57 -8.19 -19.40
N GLN A 214 22.81 -7.71 -18.41
CA GLN A 214 22.55 -6.28 -18.18
C GLN A 214 23.14 -5.79 -16.86
N LEU A 215 23.36 -4.47 -16.75
CA LEU A 215 23.86 -3.86 -15.50
C LEU A 215 22.92 -4.10 -14.34
N TYR A 216 21.63 -4.08 -14.57
CA TYR A 216 20.59 -4.28 -13.55
C TYR A 216 20.81 -5.60 -12.76
N ALA A 217 21.27 -6.66 -13.42
CA ALA A 217 21.54 -7.96 -12.76
C ALA A 217 22.55 -7.86 -11.58
N ARG A 218 23.42 -6.86 -11.57
CA ARG A 218 24.54 -6.74 -10.63
C ARG A 218 24.66 -5.39 -9.92
N ARG A 219 23.61 -4.54 -10.03
CA ARG A 219 23.53 -3.21 -9.42
C ARG A 219 22.38 -3.17 -8.40
N PRO A 220 22.54 -3.79 -7.20
CA PRO A 220 21.55 -3.67 -6.14
C PRO A 220 21.48 -2.20 -5.68
N THR A 221 20.30 -1.64 -5.56
CA THR A 221 20.12 -0.23 -5.19
C THR A 221 20.71 0.12 -3.85
N ILE A 222 20.57 -0.75 -2.85
CA ILE A 222 21.14 -0.54 -1.52
C ILE A 222 22.66 -0.73 -1.47
N GLY A 223 23.26 -1.30 -2.52
CA GLY A 223 24.69 -1.51 -2.63
C GLY A 223 25.21 -2.77 -1.99
N LYS A 224 26.52 -2.76 -1.64
CA LYS A 224 27.23 -3.87 -1.00
C LYS A 224 27.99 -3.42 0.23
N VAL A 225 28.09 -4.30 1.23
CA VAL A 225 28.80 -4.04 2.49
C VAL A 225 30.24 -3.57 2.24
N GLU A 226 30.95 -4.19 1.28
CA GLU A 226 32.35 -3.89 0.97
C GLU A 226 32.51 -2.47 0.42
N THR A 227 31.66 -2.06 -0.54
CA THR A 227 31.72 -0.73 -1.16
C THR A 227 31.26 0.37 -0.21
N LEU A 228 30.23 0.12 0.58
CA LEU A 228 29.75 1.05 1.61
C LEU A 228 30.81 1.27 2.71
N ASN A 229 31.51 0.23 3.14
CA ASN A 229 32.60 0.37 4.13
C ASN A 229 33.83 1.09 3.56
N ALA A 230 34.12 0.95 2.27
CA ALA A 230 35.20 1.61 1.58
C ALA A 230 34.90 3.07 1.17
N ALA A 231 33.64 3.52 1.27
CA ALA A 231 33.20 4.85 0.88
C ALA A 231 33.96 5.95 1.65
N THR A 232 34.40 6.98 0.94
CA THR A 232 35.03 8.19 1.53
C THR A 232 34.27 9.43 1.11
N PRO A 233 34.33 10.54 1.88
CA PRO A 233 33.68 11.79 1.50
C PRO A 233 34.07 12.29 0.10
N GLU A 234 35.33 12.10 -0.29
CA GLU A 234 35.83 12.49 -1.59
C GLU A 234 35.21 11.69 -2.73
N ALA A 235 35.06 10.35 -2.53
CA ALA A 235 34.49 9.48 -3.52
C ALA A 235 32.97 9.77 -3.70
N VAL A 236 32.23 9.93 -2.59
CA VAL A 236 30.81 10.29 -2.63
C VAL A 236 30.61 11.69 -3.24
N ARG A 237 31.47 12.65 -2.91
CA ARG A 237 31.45 13.99 -3.53
C ARG A 237 31.77 13.95 -5.01
N ALA A 238 32.61 13.02 -5.47
CA ALA A 238 32.89 12.82 -6.89
C ALA A 238 31.65 12.27 -7.62
N PHE A 239 30.93 11.32 -7.01
CA PHE A 239 29.66 10.80 -7.54
C PHE A 239 28.60 11.92 -7.60
N HIS A 240 28.42 12.69 -6.50
CA HIS A 240 27.52 13.84 -6.46
C HIS A 240 27.80 14.82 -7.61
N ARG A 241 29.02 15.33 -7.76
CA ARG A 241 29.38 16.29 -8.81
C ARG A 241 29.21 15.74 -10.22
N ARG A 242 29.29 14.42 -10.39
CA ARG A 242 29.08 13.78 -11.70
C ARG A 242 27.60 13.76 -12.07
N TRP A 243 26.70 13.47 -11.14
CA TRP A 243 25.31 13.19 -11.46
C TRP A 243 24.31 14.25 -10.99
N TYR A 244 24.57 14.94 -9.87
CA TYR A 244 23.71 16.00 -9.35
C TYR A 244 23.98 17.31 -10.09
N ARG A 245 23.31 17.48 -11.20
CA ARG A 245 23.51 18.54 -12.18
C ARG A 245 22.17 19.13 -12.63
N PRO A 246 22.14 20.43 -13.00
CA PRO A 246 20.91 21.06 -13.50
C PRO A 246 20.23 20.25 -14.60
N GLU A 247 20.97 19.85 -15.63
CA GLU A 247 20.48 19.13 -16.80
C GLU A 247 19.99 17.71 -16.51
N ASN A 248 20.30 17.13 -15.34
CA ASN A 248 19.80 15.83 -14.86
C ASN A 248 18.65 16.00 -13.86
N THR A 249 18.16 17.23 -13.64
CA THR A 249 17.18 17.53 -12.59
C THR A 249 15.83 17.90 -13.19
N VAL A 250 14.80 17.30 -12.62
CA VAL A 250 13.39 17.63 -12.88
C VAL A 250 12.72 17.96 -11.56
N ILE A 251 12.01 19.09 -11.50
CA ILE A 251 11.29 19.53 -10.33
C ILE A 251 9.79 19.61 -10.63
N ALA A 252 8.99 18.84 -9.89
CA ALA A 252 7.53 18.93 -9.96
C ALA A 252 6.99 19.57 -8.69
N ILE A 253 6.13 20.59 -8.85
CA ILE A 253 5.45 21.25 -7.72
C ILE A 253 3.96 21.34 -8.03
N ALA A 254 3.13 20.77 -7.16
CA ALA A 254 1.69 20.91 -7.21
C ALA A 254 1.17 21.37 -5.84
N GLY A 255 0.23 22.29 -5.80
CA GLY A 255 -0.29 22.77 -4.53
C GLY A 255 -1.21 23.96 -4.60
N ASP A 256 -1.73 24.36 -3.45
CA ASP A 256 -2.74 25.42 -3.30
C ASP A 256 -2.12 26.82 -3.36
N ALA A 257 -1.40 27.10 -4.45
CA ALA A 257 -0.79 28.41 -4.71
C ALA A 257 -0.71 28.70 -6.21
N ASP A 258 -0.49 29.97 -6.54
CA ASP A 258 -0.28 30.41 -7.93
C ASP A 258 1.01 29.77 -8.49
N PRO A 259 0.97 29.10 -9.66
CA PRO A 259 2.16 28.58 -10.34
C PRO A 259 3.31 29.59 -10.49
N ALA A 260 3.01 30.87 -10.67
CA ALA A 260 4.02 31.93 -10.75
C ALA A 260 4.87 32.07 -9.49
N LEU A 261 4.31 31.79 -8.30
CA LEU A 261 5.07 31.74 -7.06
C LEU A 261 6.07 30.57 -7.09
N PHE A 262 5.67 29.43 -7.60
CA PHE A 262 6.56 28.26 -7.73
C PHE A 262 7.70 28.54 -8.68
N GLU A 263 7.45 29.20 -9.82
CA GLU A 263 8.48 29.60 -10.78
C GLU A 263 9.44 30.64 -10.17
N GLU A 264 8.93 31.58 -9.35
CA GLU A 264 9.77 32.52 -8.60
C GLU A 264 10.71 31.77 -7.63
N MET A 265 10.21 30.81 -6.86
CA MET A 265 11.02 30.02 -5.92
C MET A 265 12.05 29.16 -6.67
N LEU A 266 11.67 28.55 -7.79
CA LEU A 266 12.59 27.77 -8.63
C LEU A 266 13.71 28.66 -9.17
N THR A 267 13.40 29.81 -9.72
CA THR A 267 14.37 30.79 -10.20
C THR A 267 15.30 31.25 -9.06
N LYS A 268 14.75 31.59 -7.90
CA LYS A 268 15.52 32.05 -6.73
C LYS A 268 16.54 31.05 -6.23
N TYR A 269 16.20 29.77 -6.22
CA TYR A 269 17.02 28.75 -5.55
C TYR A 269 17.79 27.83 -6.51
N PHE A 270 17.44 27.79 -7.79
CA PHE A 270 18.05 26.85 -8.73
C PHE A 270 18.65 27.49 -9.98
N ALA A 271 18.32 28.73 -10.34
CA ALA A 271 18.78 29.32 -11.60
C ALA A 271 20.30 29.60 -11.62
N ASP A 272 20.93 29.82 -10.48
CA ASP A 272 22.37 30.03 -10.34
C ASP A 272 23.17 28.74 -10.11
N TRP A 273 22.52 27.58 -10.21
CA TRP A 273 23.17 26.29 -10.06
C TRP A 273 24.03 25.99 -11.28
N ASP A 274 25.34 25.92 -11.06
CA ASP A 274 26.34 25.58 -12.09
C ASP A 274 27.25 24.44 -11.60
N VAL A 275 27.53 23.49 -12.48
CA VAL A 275 28.44 22.38 -12.21
C VAL A 275 29.47 22.28 -13.31
N ALA A 276 30.75 22.46 -12.94
CA ALA A 276 31.85 22.45 -13.88
C ALA A 276 32.03 21.10 -14.60
N GLY A 277 32.36 21.16 -15.88
CA GLY A 277 32.64 19.99 -16.70
C GLY A 277 31.46 19.55 -17.57
N PRO A 278 31.68 18.64 -18.52
CA PRO A 278 30.64 18.16 -19.43
C PRO A 278 29.65 17.27 -18.67
N THR A 279 28.40 17.24 -19.15
CA THR A 279 27.40 16.26 -18.72
C THR A 279 27.90 14.84 -18.99
N PRO A 280 27.88 13.93 -18.00
CA PRO A 280 28.31 12.56 -18.24
C PRO A 280 27.36 11.84 -19.20
N GLU A 281 27.89 10.96 -20.02
CA GLU A 281 27.07 10.02 -20.77
C GLU A 281 26.50 8.96 -19.82
N HIS A 282 25.21 8.63 -20.05
CA HIS A 282 24.59 7.52 -19.32
C HIS A 282 25.28 6.20 -19.69
N PRO A 283 25.51 5.29 -18.75
CA PRO A 283 26.04 3.97 -19.02
C PRO A 283 25.14 3.18 -20.00
N ASP A 284 25.75 2.33 -20.82
CA ASP A 284 25.01 1.31 -21.55
C ASP A 284 24.48 0.26 -20.55
N PHE A 285 23.19 0.15 -20.39
CA PHE A 285 22.58 -0.81 -19.45
C PHE A 285 22.65 -2.25 -19.95
N GLY A 286 23.03 -2.46 -21.21
CA GLY A 286 23.17 -3.77 -21.84
C GLY A 286 21.85 -4.31 -22.38
N ASN A 287 21.95 -5.47 -23.00
CA ASN A 287 20.79 -6.20 -23.54
C ASN A 287 20.62 -7.55 -22.86
N PRO A 288 19.40 -8.12 -22.84
CA PRO A 288 19.18 -9.49 -22.36
C PRO A 288 20.07 -10.49 -23.09
N ASP A 289 20.83 -11.30 -22.37
CA ASP A 289 21.69 -12.32 -22.95
C ASP A 289 20.86 -13.56 -23.35
N PRO A 290 20.62 -13.87 -24.61
CA PRO A 290 19.81 -15.01 -25.01
C PRO A 290 20.48 -16.37 -24.69
N ALA A 291 21.79 -16.38 -24.41
CA ALA A 291 22.53 -17.60 -24.06
C ALA A 291 22.54 -17.90 -22.55
N ALA A 292 22.05 -16.99 -21.71
CA ALA A 292 21.94 -17.20 -20.28
C ALA A 292 20.94 -18.33 -19.95
N PRO A 293 21.06 -18.99 -18.78
CA PRO A 293 20.14 -20.04 -18.35
C PRO A 293 18.67 -19.62 -18.45
N ALA A 294 17.85 -20.50 -19.02
CA ALA A 294 16.42 -20.28 -19.16
C ALA A 294 15.64 -20.59 -17.87
N THR A 295 16.24 -21.40 -16.99
CA THR A 295 15.60 -21.85 -15.74
C THR A 295 16.55 -21.69 -14.57
N ARG A 296 15.98 -21.48 -13.38
CA ARG A 296 16.67 -21.50 -12.09
C ARG A 296 15.73 -21.99 -11.01
N VAL A 297 16.24 -22.72 -10.04
CA VAL A 297 15.55 -23.02 -8.79
C VAL A 297 16.20 -22.24 -7.66
N HIS A 298 15.39 -21.57 -6.86
CA HIS A 298 15.83 -20.94 -5.64
C HIS A 298 15.13 -21.59 -4.45
N VAL A 299 15.91 -22.07 -3.48
CA VAL A 299 15.37 -22.78 -2.31
C VAL A 299 15.15 -21.80 -1.15
N GLU A 300 13.91 -21.73 -0.70
CA GLU A 300 13.47 -20.93 0.45
C GLU A 300 12.56 -21.76 1.36
N PRO A 301 13.09 -22.31 2.48
CA PRO A 301 12.36 -23.26 3.32
C PRO A 301 11.06 -22.74 3.95
N THR A 302 10.88 -21.43 4.03
CA THR A 302 9.69 -20.80 4.62
C THR A 302 8.62 -20.45 3.58
N LEU A 303 8.84 -20.78 2.30
CA LEU A 303 7.91 -20.53 1.21
C LEU A 303 7.28 -21.78 0.66
N PRO A 304 6.04 -21.71 0.11
CA PRO A 304 5.53 -22.74 -0.78
C PRO A 304 6.24 -22.69 -2.14
N PHE A 305 5.93 -23.66 -3.01
CA PHE A 305 6.29 -23.53 -4.42
C PHE A 305 5.65 -22.29 -5.04
N VAL A 306 6.44 -21.51 -5.78
CA VAL A 306 5.98 -20.40 -6.62
C VAL A 306 6.76 -20.43 -7.93
N ILE A 307 6.08 -20.24 -9.06
CA ILE A 307 6.70 -20.17 -10.38
C ILE A 307 6.56 -18.73 -10.91
N ASN A 308 7.69 -18.11 -11.24
CA ASN A 308 7.73 -16.84 -11.93
C ASN A 308 8.39 -17.04 -13.29
N GLN A 309 7.68 -16.68 -14.37
CA GLN A 309 8.18 -16.74 -15.73
C GLN A 309 8.19 -15.33 -16.33
N ALA A 310 9.24 -15.03 -17.11
CA ALA A 310 9.35 -13.77 -17.83
C ALA A 310 9.58 -14.04 -19.32
N ILE A 311 8.81 -13.40 -20.18
CA ILE A 311 9.04 -13.24 -21.61
C ILE A 311 9.68 -11.89 -21.81
N ILE A 312 10.94 -11.86 -22.20
CA ILE A 312 11.82 -10.71 -22.11
C ILE A 312 12.08 -10.14 -23.50
N ARG A 313 11.93 -8.82 -23.64
CA ARG A 313 12.26 -8.02 -24.81
C ARG A 313 13.28 -6.94 -24.40
N PRO A 314 14.19 -6.50 -25.28
CA PRO A 314 15.04 -5.35 -25.02
C PRO A 314 14.19 -4.10 -24.79
N TRP A 315 14.58 -3.30 -23.82
CA TRP A 315 13.96 -2.00 -23.60
C TRP A 315 14.42 -0.98 -24.65
N ASN A 316 13.52 -0.14 -25.12
CA ASN A 316 13.83 0.96 -26.04
C ASN A 316 12.99 2.19 -25.69
N TYR A 317 13.55 3.38 -25.87
CA TYR A 317 12.75 4.59 -25.84
C TYR A 317 11.72 4.59 -26.98
N VAL A 318 10.48 4.90 -26.64
CA VAL A 318 9.38 5.03 -27.59
C VAL A 318 8.82 6.44 -27.48
N ASN A 319 8.47 7.05 -28.62
CA ASN A 319 7.72 8.30 -28.61
C ASN A 319 6.28 8.02 -28.13
N ASP A 320 5.85 8.73 -27.13
CA ASP A 320 4.48 8.62 -26.64
C ASP A 320 3.52 9.31 -27.61
N THR A 321 2.80 8.51 -28.36
CA THR A 321 1.84 8.96 -29.38
C THR A 321 0.47 8.36 -29.13
N VAL A 322 -0.59 8.93 -29.72
CA VAL A 322 -1.94 8.36 -29.68
C VAL A 322 -1.94 6.90 -30.14
N ALA A 323 -1.24 6.59 -31.26
CA ALA A 323 -1.16 5.22 -31.76
C ALA A 323 -0.45 4.26 -30.80
N TYR A 324 0.57 4.75 -30.10
CA TYR A 324 1.25 3.99 -29.06
C TYR A 324 0.30 3.75 -27.87
N ASN A 325 -0.41 4.78 -27.40
CA ASN A 325 -1.39 4.62 -26.31
C ASN A 325 -2.54 3.66 -26.66
N GLU A 326 -3.02 3.68 -27.93
CA GLU A 326 -3.98 2.65 -28.39
C GLU A 326 -3.43 1.23 -28.27
N GLN A 327 -2.15 1.01 -28.57
CA GLN A 327 -1.52 -0.30 -28.39
C GLN A 327 -1.36 -0.68 -26.92
N LEU A 328 -1.02 0.28 -26.06
CA LEU A 328 -0.93 0.06 -24.61
C LEU A 328 -2.28 -0.35 -24.02
N LEU A 329 -3.34 0.38 -24.35
CA LEU A 329 -4.70 0.05 -23.92
C LEU A 329 -5.15 -1.33 -24.41
N MET A 330 -4.75 -1.70 -25.64
CA MET A 330 -5.00 -3.02 -26.20
C MET A 330 -4.23 -4.12 -25.45
N ASN A 331 -2.97 -3.88 -25.07
CA ASN A 331 -2.17 -4.82 -24.27
C ASN A 331 -2.82 -5.05 -22.89
N LEU A 332 -3.24 -3.95 -22.23
CA LEU A 332 -3.96 -4.04 -20.95
C LEU A 332 -5.23 -4.88 -21.06
N LEU A 333 -6.06 -4.60 -22.06
CA LEU A 333 -7.29 -5.33 -22.30
C LEU A 333 -7.02 -6.82 -22.55
N ALA A 334 -6.02 -7.14 -23.39
CA ALA A 334 -5.62 -8.51 -23.67
C ALA A 334 -5.16 -9.25 -22.40
N MET A 335 -4.39 -8.59 -21.52
CA MET A 335 -3.97 -9.16 -20.24
C MET A 335 -5.15 -9.38 -19.31
N GLN A 336 -6.09 -8.44 -19.22
CA GLN A 336 -7.28 -8.60 -18.37
C GLN A 336 -8.14 -9.79 -18.82
N VAL A 337 -8.34 -9.97 -20.12
CA VAL A 337 -9.07 -11.14 -20.66
C VAL A 337 -8.37 -12.45 -20.24
N ILE A 338 -7.03 -12.52 -20.33
CA ILE A 338 -6.27 -13.71 -19.89
C ILE A 338 -6.40 -13.90 -18.37
N ASN A 339 -6.22 -12.85 -17.58
CA ASN A 339 -6.28 -12.92 -16.13
C ASN A 339 -7.67 -13.40 -15.65
N ARG A 340 -8.73 -12.97 -16.31
CA ARG A 340 -10.09 -13.44 -16.04
C ARG A 340 -10.26 -14.94 -16.35
N GLU A 341 -9.69 -15.43 -17.43
CA GLU A 341 -9.69 -16.86 -17.75
C GLU A 341 -8.91 -17.66 -16.69
N LEU A 342 -7.74 -17.14 -16.26
CA LEU A 342 -6.95 -17.76 -15.20
C LEU A 342 -7.73 -17.80 -13.88
N GLU A 343 -8.39 -16.72 -13.50
CA GLU A 343 -9.19 -16.66 -12.28
C GLU A 343 -10.40 -17.62 -12.35
N ARG A 344 -11.11 -17.63 -13.48
CA ARG A 344 -12.23 -18.55 -13.72
C ARG A 344 -11.78 -20.01 -13.60
N ARG A 345 -10.62 -20.33 -14.18
CA ARG A 345 -10.04 -21.67 -14.07
C ARG A 345 -9.68 -22.04 -12.63
N ALA A 346 -9.09 -21.08 -11.88
CA ALA A 346 -8.78 -21.29 -10.47
C ALA A 346 -10.06 -21.56 -9.65
N ARG A 347 -11.12 -20.78 -9.88
CA ARG A 347 -12.44 -20.96 -9.22
C ARG A 347 -13.10 -22.28 -9.57
N ALA A 348 -12.94 -22.75 -10.81
CA ALA A 348 -13.46 -24.05 -11.28
C ALA A 348 -12.66 -25.28 -10.81
N GLY A 349 -11.74 -25.11 -9.85
CA GLY A 349 -10.94 -26.21 -9.30
C GLY A 349 -9.64 -26.47 -10.04
N GLY A 350 -9.03 -25.44 -10.61
CA GLY A 350 -7.67 -25.49 -11.18
C GLY A 350 -6.63 -25.86 -10.14
N SER A 351 -5.44 -26.27 -10.60
CA SER A 351 -4.33 -26.75 -9.76
C SER A 351 -3.56 -25.62 -9.04
N TYR A 352 -3.98 -24.37 -9.18
CA TYR A 352 -3.34 -23.21 -8.58
C TYR A 352 -4.31 -22.35 -7.75
N LEU A 353 -3.79 -21.74 -6.73
CA LEU A 353 -4.51 -20.80 -5.88
C LEU A 353 -4.71 -19.46 -6.60
N GLN A 354 -3.64 -19.01 -7.27
CA GLN A 354 -3.60 -17.77 -8.02
C GLN A 354 -2.63 -17.90 -9.20
N ALA A 355 -2.97 -17.27 -10.31
CA ALA A 355 -2.05 -17.00 -11.41
C ALA A 355 -2.39 -15.66 -12.05
N SER A 356 -1.36 -14.96 -12.54
CA SER A 356 -1.52 -13.65 -13.18
C SER A 356 -0.52 -13.45 -14.31
N VAL A 357 -0.90 -12.61 -15.27
CA VAL A 357 -0.07 -12.11 -16.36
C VAL A 357 -0.05 -10.60 -16.29
N ASN A 358 1.13 -10.00 -16.30
CA ASN A 358 1.32 -8.56 -16.41
C ASN A 358 2.46 -8.22 -17.38
N GLN A 359 2.45 -7.01 -17.94
CA GLN A 359 3.55 -6.46 -18.72
C GLN A 359 4.12 -5.25 -17.97
N GLU A 360 5.43 -5.13 -17.94
CA GLU A 360 6.12 -4.06 -17.22
C GLU A 360 7.43 -3.70 -17.92
N ASP A 361 7.71 -2.40 -17.96
CA ASP A 361 9.00 -1.84 -18.28
C ASP A 361 9.83 -1.74 -17.00
N VAL A 362 10.93 -2.46 -16.91
CA VAL A 362 11.71 -2.53 -15.67
C VAL A 362 13.04 -1.81 -15.82
N GLY A 363 13.15 -0.66 -15.15
CA GLY A 363 14.41 0.06 -14.93
C GLY A 363 15.17 0.38 -16.22
N ARG A 364 14.49 0.75 -17.30
CA ARG A 364 15.07 1.01 -18.64
C ARG A 364 15.97 -0.15 -19.12
N SER A 365 15.71 -1.37 -18.67
CA SER A 365 16.52 -2.54 -18.95
C SER A 365 15.79 -3.58 -19.79
N ILE A 366 14.56 -3.93 -19.42
CA ILE A 366 13.72 -4.85 -20.18
C ILE A 366 12.28 -4.33 -20.30
N ASP A 367 11.63 -4.69 -21.40
CA ASP A 367 10.18 -4.80 -21.50
C ASP A 367 9.83 -6.28 -21.29
N GLY A 368 9.08 -6.57 -20.22
CA GLY A 368 8.80 -7.93 -19.79
C GLY A 368 7.32 -8.26 -19.73
N THR A 369 6.91 -9.44 -20.22
CA THR A 369 5.64 -10.05 -19.85
C THR A 369 5.91 -11.11 -18.79
N PHE A 370 5.33 -10.92 -17.62
CA PHE A 370 5.55 -11.75 -16.44
C PHE A 370 4.34 -12.62 -16.17
N VAL A 371 4.58 -13.88 -15.81
CA VAL A 371 3.56 -14.84 -15.38
C VAL A 371 3.95 -15.32 -13.99
N SER A 372 3.09 -15.11 -13.01
CA SER A 372 3.27 -15.63 -11.65
C SER A 372 2.22 -16.68 -11.35
N ILE A 373 2.64 -17.80 -10.70
CA ILE A 373 1.77 -18.94 -10.40
C ILE A 373 2.03 -19.39 -8.96
N VAL A 374 0.97 -19.45 -8.17
CA VAL A 374 0.97 -20.01 -6.82
C VAL A 374 0.19 -21.33 -6.83
N PRO A 375 0.83 -22.49 -6.79
CA PRO A 375 0.17 -23.79 -6.79
C PRO A 375 -0.69 -24.03 -5.55
N ILE A 376 -1.66 -24.94 -5.65
CA ILE A 376 -2.33 -25.53 -4.49
C ILE A 376 -1.51 -26.75 -4.04
N GLY A 377 -0.83 -26.63 -2.88
CA GLY A 377 0.05 -27.69 -2.39
C GLY A 377 1.35 -27.83 -3.18
N ASP A 378 1.87 -29.06 -3.27
CA ASP A 378 3.23 -29.32 -3.78
C ASP A 378 3.29 -29.68 -5.27
N ASP A 379 2.15 -29.87 -5.95
CA ASP A 379 2.08 -30.21 -7.37
C ASP A 379 2.19 -28.97 -8.28
N TRP A 380 3.36 -28.34 -8.23
CA TRP A 380 3.67 -27.17 -9.03
C TRP A 380 3.68 -27.46 -10.54
N GLU A 381 3.97 -28.72 -10.97
CA GLU A 381 3.98 -29.11 -12.38
C GLU A 381 2.58 -29.11 -12.97
N ALA A 382 1.58 -29.59 -12.21
CA ALA A 382 0.18 -29.50 -12.62
C ALA A 382 -0.30 -28.06 -12.72
N ALA A 383 0.10 -27.20 -11.76
CA ALA A 383 -0.24 -25.77 -11.78
C ALA A 383 0.37 -25.05 -13.00
N LEU A 384 1.63 -25.31 -13.29
CA LEU A 384 2.30 -24.77 -14.48
C LEU A 384 1.64 -25.26 -15.77
N ALA A 385 1.31 -26.55 -15.85
CA ALA A 385 0.64 -27.11 -17.03
C ALA A 385 -0.75 -26.50 -17.25
N ASP A 386 -1.52 -26.29 -16.19
CA ASP A 386 -2.85 -25.70 -16.22
C ASP A 386 -2.82 -24.26 -16.71
N VAL A 387 -1.92 -23.41 -16.15
CA VAL A 387 -1.74 -22.01 -16.59
C VAL A 387 -1.25 -21.94 -18.04
N ARG A 388 -0.28 -22.77 -18.42
CA ARG A 388 0.20 -22.86 -19.81
C ARG A 388 -0.90 -23.28 -20.79
N ALA A 389 -1.85 -24.13 -20.34
CA ALA A 389 -3.00 -24.51 -21.16
C ALA A 389 -3.94 -23.32 -21.42
N VAL A 390 -4.22 -22.51 -20.38
CA VAL A 390 -5.00 -21.27 -20.53
C VAL A 390 -4.32 -20.32 -21.52
N ILE A 391 -3.04 -20.06 -21.36
CA ILE A 391 -2.26 -19.17 -22.24
C ILE A 391 -2.21 -19.76 -23.67
N ALA A 392 -1.99 -21.06 -23.84
CA ALA A 392 -1.96 -21.70 -25.16
C ALA A 392 -3.31 -21.59 -25.89
N ARG A 393 -4.42 -21.73 -25.16
CA ARG A 393 -5.76 -21.50 -25.70
C ARG A 393 -5.95 -20.05 -26.13
N ALA A 394 -5.58 -19.10 -25.28
CA ALA A 394 -5.66 -17.68 -25.55
C ALA A 394 -4.86 -17.25 -26.80
N ARG A 395 -3.74 -17.91 -27.06
CA ARG A 395 -2.90 -17.69 -28.26
C ARG A 395 -3.42 -18.35 -29.53
N ALA A 396 -4.11 -19.46 -29.41
CA ALA A 396 -4.57 -20.27 -30.55
C ALA A 396 -5.96 -19.90 -31.07
N ASN A 397 -6.86 -19.47 -30.17
CA ASN A 397 -8.26 -19.23 -30.45
C ASN A 397 -8.66 -17.77 -30.26
N ASP A 398 -9.70 -17.34 -30.98
CA ASP A 398 -10.36 -16.07 -30.71
C ASP A 398 -11.11 -16.16 -29.38
N PHE A 399 -11.11 -15.05 -28.66
CA PHE A 399 -11.92 -14.90 -27.45
C PHE A 399 -13.39 -14.70 -27.79
N ASP A 400 -14.26 -15.04 -26.85
CA ASP A 400 -15.70 -14.76 -26.99
C ASP A 400 -15.94 -13.25 -26.99
N GLU A 401 -16.79 -12.77 -27.88
CA GLU A 401 -17.15 -11.35 -27.97
C GLU A 401 -17.76 -10.82 -26.67
N ALA A 402 -18.49 -11.65 -25.92
CA ALA A 402 -19.10 -11.25 -24.67
C ALA A 402 -18.04 -11.04 -23.54
N ASP A 403 -16.94 -11.83 -23.52
CA ASP A 403 -15.84 -11.61 -22.58
C ASP A 403 -15.11 -10.29 -22.91
N ILE A 404 -14.83 -10.06 -24.19
CA ILE A 404 -14.20 -8.80 -24.63
C ILE A 404 -15.11 -7.61 -24.29
N ALA A 405 -16.42 -7.71 -24.58
CA ALA A 405 -17.37 -6.64 -24.30
C ALA A 405 -17.43 -6.29 -22.81
N ARG A 406 -17.31 -7.31 -21.95
CA ARG A 406 -17.24 -7.10 -20.50
C ARG A 406 -15.99 -6.32 -20.11
N GLU A 407 -14.81 -6.73 -20.56
CA GLU A 407 -13.56 -6.02 -20.24
C GLU A 407 -13.57 -4.58 -20.82
N VAL A 408 -14.14 -4.39 -22.02
CA VAL A 408 -14.35 -3.06 -22.58
C VAL A 408 -15.25 -2.19 -21.70
N ALA A 409 -16.32 -2.75 -21.12
CA ALA A 409 -17.20 -2.04 -20.22
C ALA A 409 -16.51 -1.68 -18.89
N GLU A 410 -15.69 -2.59 -18.35
CA GLU A 410 -14.87 -2.34 -17.15
C GLU A 410 -13.86 -1.21 -17.39
N PHE A 411 -13.12 -1.25 -18.51
CA PHE A 411 -12.18 -0.19 -18.89
C PHE A 411 -12.87 1.16 -19.09
N ASP A 412 -14.01 1.17 -19.78
CA ASP A 412 -14.79 2.39 -19.99
C ASP A 412 -15.23 3.03 -18.69
N ALA A 413 -15.71 2.20 -17.75
CA ALA A 413 -16.11 2.65 -16.41
C ALA A 413 -14.90 3.19 -15.63
N ALA A 414 -13.77 2.50 -15.64
CA ALA A 414 -12.56 2.92 -14.95
C ALA A 414 -12.02 4.26 -15.48
N LEU A 415 -11.97 4.43 -16.81
CA LEU A 415 -11.54 5.68 -17.43
C LEU A 415 -12.50 6.84 -17.14
N LYS A 416 -13.81 6.61 -17.15
CA LYS A 416 -14.80 7.61 -16.74
C LYS A 416 -14.64 8.04 -15.29
N ILE A 417 -14.40 7.10 -14.38
CA ILE A 417 -14.09 7.41 -12.97
C ILE A 417 -12.85 8.29 -12.89
N GLY A 418 -11.81 8.00 -13.67
CA GLY A 418 -10.62 8.85 -13.73
C GLY A 418 -10.93 10.30 -14.15
N VAL A 419 -11.81 10.47 -15.14
CA VAL A 419 -12.28 11.82 -15.56
C VAL A 419 -13.07 12.51 -14.44
N GLU A 420 -14.01 11.81 -13.83
CA GLU A 420 -14.88 12.34 -12.79
C GLU A 420 -14.11 12.78 -11.54
N THR A 421 -13.02 12.08 -11.20
CA THR A 421 -12.23 12.32 -9.98
C THR A 421 -10.99 13.19 -10.20
N TYR A 422 -10.72 13.61 -11.42
CA TYR A 422 -9.49 14.33 -11.78
C TYR A 422 -9.30 15.64 -11.01
N ASP A 423 -10.36 16.46 -10.87
CA ASP A 423 -10.31 17.74 -10.17
C ASP A 423 -10.16 17.60 -8.64
N THR A 424 -10.42 16.41 -8.11
CA THR A 424 -10.27 16.09 -6.68
C THR A 424 -9.04 15.21 -6.39
N GLU A 425 -8.20 14.98 -7.40
CA GLU A 425 -6.98 14.22 -7.23
C GLU A 425 -5.95 14.99 -6.40
N ALA A 426 -5.34 14.31 -5.42
CA ALA A 426 -4.37 14.94 -4.53
C ALA A 426 -3.12 15.45 -5.27
N ALA A 427 -2.62 16.62 -4.86
CA ALA A 427 -1.40 17.23 -5.39
C ALA A 427 -0.19 16.29 -5.34
N THR A 428 -0.06 15.47 -4.29
CA THR A 428 0.98 14.44 -4.13
C THR A 428 0.99 13.44 -5.29
N LYS A 429 -0.19 12.90 -5.65
CA LYS A 429 -0.31 11.93 -6.74
C LYS A 429 0.05 12.56 -8.09
N GLN A 430 -0.38 13.81 -8.31
CA GLN A 430 -0.06 14.51 -9.55
C GLN A 430 1.42 14.82 -9.71
N ALA A 431 2.10 15.25 -8.64
CA ALA A 431 3.56 15.47 -8.66
C ALA A 431 4.34 14.15 -8.83
N ASP A 432 3.90 13.07 -8.19
CA ASP A 432 4.49 11.74 -8.36
C ASP A 432 4.33 11.22 -9.81
N SER A 433 3.20 11.54 -10.47
CA SER A 433 2.99 11.19 -11.88
C SER A 433 4.03 11.84 -12.80
N ILE A 434 4.42 13.11 -12.56
CA ILE A 434 5.51 13.76 -13.31
C ILE A 434 6.83 13.01 -13.14
N VAL A 435 7.17 12.63 -11.90
CA VAL A 435 8.40 11.88 -11.60
C VAL A 435 8.45 10.56 -12.36
N ASN A 436 7.34 9.83 -12.39
CA ASN A 436 7.24 8.53 -13.07
C ASN A 436 7.28 8.70 -14.60
N ALA A 437 6.58 9.70 -15.13
CA ALA A 437 6.55 9.98 -16.57
C ALA A 437 7.93 10.24 -17.18
N VAL A 438 8.86 10.85 -16.43
CA VAL A 438 10.24 11.09 -16.89
C VAL A 438 10.96 9.79 -17.24
N ASP A 439 10.74 8.72 -16.49
CA ASP A 439 11.46 7.45 -16.65
C ASP A 439 11.15 6.78 -17.98
N ILE A 440 9.89 6.88 -18.42
CA ILE A 440 9.38 6.28 -19.66
C ILE A 440 9.09 7.31 -20.76
N ARG A 441 9.34 8.60 -20.51
CA ARG A 441 9.03 9.73 -21.39
C ARG A 441 7.56 9.81 -21.79
N GLU A 442 6.67 9.56 -20.85
CA GLU A 442 5.24 9.64 -21.03
C GLU A 442 4.77 11.10 -21.09
N ALA A 443 3.91 11.42 -22.05
CA ALA A 443 3.24 12.70 -22.12
C ALA A 443 2.15 12.78 -21.04
N ILE A 444 2.17 13.83 -20.23
CA ILE A 444 1.15 14.06 -19.22
C ILE A 444 -0.11 14.62 -19.87
N ALA A 445 -1.12 13.80 -19.99
CA ALA A 445 -2.43 14.12 -20.53
C ALA A 445 -3.51 14.09 -19.45
N THR A 446 -4.66 14.73 -19.71
CA THR A 446 -5.82 14.60 -18.82
C THR A 446 -6.43 13.20 -18.96
N PRO A 447 -7.12 12.66 -17.94
CA PRO A 447 -7.87 11.40 -18.07
C PRO A 447 -8.90 11.41 -19.18
N GLN A 448 -9.42 12.58 -19.57
CA GLN A 448 -10.33 12.72 -20.73
C GLN A 448 -9.65 12.28 -22.03
N VAL A 449 -8.38 12.61 -22.22
CA VAL A 449 -7.61 12.20 -23.42
C VAL A 449 -7.50 10.67 -23.48
N ALA A 450 -7.22 10.01 -22.36
CA ALA A 450 -7.18 8.55 -22.30
C ALA A 450 -8.56 7.92 -22.63
N LEU A 451 -9.65 8.50 -22.10
CA LEU A 451 -11.02 8.08 -22.41
C LEU A 451 -11.36 8.30 -23.90
N ASP A 452 -10.93 9.42 -24.49
CA ASP A 452 -11.16 9.72 -25.91
C ASP A 452 -10.40 8.74 -26.82
N ILE A 453 -9.12 8.45 -26.51
CA ILE A 453 -8.32 7.45 -27.23
C ILE A 453 -8.99 6.08 -27.14
N PHE A 454 -9.38 5.65 -25.94
CA PHE A 454 -10.06 4.36 -25.74
C PHE A 454 -11.40 4.31 -26.51
N SER A 455 -12.19 5.38 -26.44
CA SER A 455 -13.47 5.47 -27.14
C SER A 455 -13.30 5.40 -28.65
N GLY A 456 -12.25 6.03 -29.20
CA GLY A 456 -11.92 6.00 -30.63
C GLY A 456 -11.51 4.60 -31.11
N MET A 457 -10.83 3.83 -30.25
CA MET A 457 -10.36 2.48 -30.65
C MET A 457 -11.39 1.36 -30.44
N LYS A 458 -12.50 1.59 -29.71
CA LYS A 458 -13.49 0.53 -29.38
C LYS A 458 -13.96 -0.29 -30.59
N ALA A 459 -14.23 0.36 -31.72
CA ALA A 459 -14.65 -0.32 -32.94
C ALA A 459 -13.57 -1.26 -33.52
N ASN A 460 -12.31 -1.09 -33.13
CA ASN A 460 -11.17 -1.88 -33.55
C ASN A 460 -10.82 -3.00 -32.58
N ILE A 461 -11.51 -3.11 -31.46
CA ILE A 461 -11.31 -4.18 -30.47
C ILE A 461 -12.11 -5.40 -30.96
N THR A 462 -11.43 -6.29 -31.67
CA THR A 462 -12.01 -7.53 -32.21
C THR A 462 -11.33 -8.75 -31.59
N PRO A 463 -12.03 -9.91 -31.54
CA PRO A 463 -11.45 -11.16 -31.07
C PRO A 463 -10.09 -11.50 -31.72
N GLN A 464 -9.99 -11.26 -33.02
CA GLN A 464 -8.75 -11.46 -33.77
C GLN A 464 -7.64 -10.54 -33.27
N ARG A 465 -7.90 -9.23 -33.10
CA ARG A 465 -6.89 -8.26 -32.65
C ARG A 465 -6.44 -8.54 -31.23
N VAL A 466 -7.36 -8.93 -30.33
CA VAL A 466 -7.02 -9.36 -28.97
C VAL A 466 -6.08 -10.56 -28.99
N ARG A 467 -6.38 -11.60 -29.80
CA ARG A 467 -5.51 -12.77 -29.97
C ARG A 467 -4.13 -12.40 -30.54
N GLU A 468 -4.07 -11.52 -31.54
CA GLU A 468 -2.80 -11.03 -32.12
C GLU A 468 -1.98 -10.31 -31.04
N THR A 469 -2.59 -9.47 -30.20
CA THR A 469 -1.95 -8.79 -29.08
C THR A 469 -1.45 -9.80 -28.04
N VAL A 470 -2.24 -10.79 -27.68
CA VAL A 470 -1.80 -11.89 -26.79
C VAL A 470 -0.57 -12.58 -27.37
N ASN A 471 -0.54 -12.90 -28.67
CA ASN A 471 0.63 -13.51 -29.28
C ASN A 471 1.87 -12.63 -29.22
N ALA A 472 1.72 -11.31 -29.37
CA ALA A 472 2.82 -10.35 -29.24
C ALA A 472 3.35 -10.30 -27.80
N LEU A 473 2.46 -10.26 -26.79
CA LEU A 473 2.84 -10.28 -25.36
C LEU A 473 3.70 -11.50 -24.99
N PHE A 474 3.39 -12.68 -25.56
CA PHE A 474 4.12 -13.92 -25.30
C PHE A 474 5.24 -14.20 -26.32
N THR A 475 5.69 -13.18 -27.07
CA THR A 475 6.84 -13.25 -27.96
C THR A 475 7.95 -12.37 -27.42
N GLY A 476 9.18 -12.88 -27.32
CA GLY A 476 10.34 -12.18 -26.78
C GLY A 476 11.64 -12.76 -27.27
N THR A 477 12.76 -12.08 -26.96
CA THR A 477 14.12 -12.51 -27.28
C THR A 477 14.62 -13.61 -26.35
N ALA A 478 14.08 -13.68 -25.13
CA ALA A 478 14.36 -14.71 -24.15
C ALA A 478 13.11 -15.04 -23.33
N THR A 479 13.01 -16.30 -22.92
CA THR A 479 12.02 -16.74 -21.91
C THR A 479 12.76 -17.35 -20.74
N ARG A 480 12.49 -16.90 -19.53
CA ARG A 480 13.15 -17.37 -18.32
C ARG A 480 12.13 -17.72 -17.24
N ALA A 481 12.46 -18.70 -16.40
CA ALA A 481 11.59 -19.12 -15.32
C ALA A 481 12.37 -19.39 -14.05
N LEU A 482 11.89 -18.85 -12.94
CA LEU A 482 12.35 -19.06 -11.58
C LEU A 482 11.33 -19.89 -10.82
N LEU A 483 11.76 -21.04 -10.30
CA LEU A 483 10.98 -21.83 -9.35
C LEU A 483 11.49 -21.56 -7.94
N LEU A 484 10.66 -20.99 -7.09
CA LEU A 484 10.88 -20.96 -5.65
C LEU A 484 10.43 -22.30 -5.07
N ALA A 485 11.27 -22.93 -4.26
CA ALA A 485 10.99 -24.25 -3.72
C ALA A 485 11.27 -24.30 -2.20
N PRO A 486 10.42 -24.99 -1.39
CA PRO A 486 10.64 -25.11 0.06
C PRO A 486 11.83 -26.01 0.41
N THR A 487 12.23 -26.93 -0.47
CA THR A 487 13.30 -27.89 -0.22
C THR A 487 14.14 -28.12 -1.46
N GLU A 488 15.44 -28.33 -1.23
CA GLU A 488 16.32 -28.76 -2.29
C GLU A 488 16.00 -30.21 -2.68
N THR A 489 15.72 -30.44 -3.96
CA THR A 489 15.44 -31.76 -4.52
C THR A 489 16.30 -31.96 -5.75
N ALA A 490 17.02 -33.06 -5.81
CA ALA A 490 17.88 -33.40 -6.95
C ALA A 490 17.09 -33.41 -8.28
N GLY A 491 17.60 -32.71 -9.28
CA GLY A 491 16.99 -32.67 -10.62
C GLY A 491 15.79 -31.73 -10.76
N LEU A 492 15.50 -30.91 -9.77
CA LEU A 492 14.34 -29.99 -9.78
C LEU A 492 14.41 -28.98 -10.94
N GLU A 493 15.59 -28.46 -11.26
CA GLU A 493 15.79 -27.56 -12.39
C GLU A 493 15.56 -28.24 -13.73
N GLN A 494 15.99 -29.47 -13.90
CA GLN A 494 15.70 -30.28 -15.10
C GLN A 494 14.21 -30.58 -15.23
N ARG A 495 13.52 -30.83 -14.12
CA ARG A 495 12.06 -30.99 -14.10
C ARG A 495 11.36 -29.71 -14.54
N LEU A 496 11.79 -28.53 -14.02
CA LEU A 496 11.26 -27.25 -14.45
C LEU A 496 11.44 -27.04 -15.96
N ALA A 497 12.65 -27.23 -16.46
CA ALA A 497 12.94 -27.10 -17.89
C ALA A 497 12.08 -28.08 -18.74
N SER A 498 11.90 -29.31 -18.27
CA SER A 498 11.07 -30.31 -18.94
C SER A 498 9.58 -29.93 -18.92
N ALA A 499 9.08 -29.43 -17.80
CA ALA A 499 7.69 -29.01 -17.66
C ALA A 499 7.38 -27.78 -18.54
N LEU A 500 8.34 -26.84 -18.67
CA LEU A 500 8.22 -25.71 -19.59
C LEU A 500 8.26 -26.11 -21.06
N ALA A 501 9.02 -27.18 -21.42
CA ALA A 501 9.11 -27.68 -22.79
C ALA A 501 7.99 -28.68 -23.16
N ALA A 502 7.25 -29.19 -22.18
CA ALA A 502 6.21 -30.18 -22.42
C ALA A 502 5.11 -29.64 -23.37
N PRO A 503 4.61 -30.46 -24.29
CA PRO A 503 3.46 -30.09 -25.13
C PRO A 503 2.24 -29.74 -24.26
N VAL A 504 1.54 -28.68 -24.60
CA VAL A 504 0.35 -28.26 -23.88
C VAL A 504 -0.86 -28.32 -24.81
N SER A 505 -1.94 -28.94 -24.36
CA SER A 505 -3.24 -28.86 -25.03
C SER A 505 -4.01 -27.66 -24.52
N GLY A 506 -4.49 -26.79 -25.41
CA GLY A 506 -5.38 -25.69 -25.06
C GLY A 506 -6.83 -26.13 -24.82
N ASP A 507 -7.13 -27.43 -24.80
CA ASP A 507 -8.48 -27.95 -24.51
C ASP A 507 -8.69 -28.08 -22.99
N ILE A 508 -9.14 -26.98 -22.38
CA ILE A 508 -9.41 -26.87 -20.94
C ILE A 508 -10.90 -26.96 -20.59
N GLY A 509 -11.72 -27.35 -21.56
CA GLY A 509 -13.19 -27.35 -21.42
C GLY A 509 -13.78 -25.93 -21.45
N GLN A 510 -15.03 -25.81 -21.85
CA GLN A 510 -15.79 -24.56 -21.74
C GLN A 510 -16.51 -24.53 -20.40
N THR A 511 -16.29 -23.52 -19.59
CA THR A 511 -17.11 -23.25 -18.40
C THR A 511 -18.44 -22.66 -18.90
N GLN A 512 -19.55 -23.21 -18.46
CA GLN A 512 -20.88 -22.71 -18.82
C GLN A 512 -21.06 -21.33 -18.18
N ARG A 513 -21.50 -20.34 -18.96
CA ARG A 513 -21.72 -18.99 -18.45
C ARG A 513 -23.11 -18.91 -17.84
N ALA A 514 -23.17 -18.47 -16.59
CA ALA A 514 -24.39 -18.03 -15.98
C ALA A 514 -24.80 -16.64 -16.51
N ARG A 515 -26.06 -16.33 -16.51
CA ARG A 515 -26.58 -14.97 -16.71
C ARG A 515 -27.33 -14.61 -15.45
N ALA A 516 -26.97 -13.50 -14.85
CA ALA A 516 -27.60 -12.98 -13.63
C ALA A 516 -28.10 -11.55 -13.83
N SER A 517 -29.15 -11.20 -13.13
CA SER A 517 -29.71 -9.85 -13.03
C SER A 517 -29.91 -9.48 -11.55
N PHE A 518 -30.04 -8.19 -11.25
CA PHE A 518 -30.39 -7.76 -9.89
C PHE A 518 -31.72 -8.31 -9.39
N ASP A 519 -32.62 -8.74 -10.29
CA ASP A 519 -33.89 -9.35 -9.95
C ASP A 519 -33.73 -10.78 -9.41
N ASP A 520 -32.61 -11.43 -9.66
CA ASP A 520 -32.28 -12.77 -9.13
C ASP A 520 -31.78 -12.73 -7.68
N LEU A 521 -31.49 -11.52 -7.14
CA LEU A 521 -31.18 -11.36 -5.72
C LEU A 521 -32.39 -11.62 -4.83
N PRO A 522 -32.22 -12.13 -3.59
CA PRO A 522 -33.29 -12.41 -2.66
C PRO A 522 -34.27 -11.24 -2.46
N ASP A 523 -35.56 -11.54 -2.28
CA ASP A 523 -36.57 -10.56 -1.92
C ASP A 523 -36.33 -10.09 -0.47
N LEU A 524 -36.19 -8.79 -0.27
CA LEU A 524 -35.95 -8.19 1.04
C LEU A 524 -37.24 -7.87 1.81
N GLY A 525 -38.40 -7.95 1.16
CA GLY A 525 -39.69 -7.59 1.74
C GLY A 525 -40.11 -6.15 1.46
N ALA A 526 -41.11 -5.67 2.22
CA ALA A 526 -41.70 -4.33 2.02
C ALA A 526 -40.75 -3.24 2.61
N PRO A 527 -40.64 -2.05 1.95
CA PRO A 527 -39.87 -0.93 2.47
C PRO A 527 -40.30 -0.53 3.88
N ALA A 528 -39.33 -0.23 4.75
CA ALA A 528 -39.59 0.23 6.11
C ALA A 528 -40.06 1.69 6.14
N ALA A 529 -40.92 2.00 7.08
CA ALA A 529 -41.22 3.41 7.41
C ALA A 529 -40.07 4.04 8.20
N VAL A 530 -39.83 5.34 7.99
CA VAL A 530 -38.97 6.13 8.84
C VAL A 530 -39.66 6.33 10.21
N ALA A 531 -39.04 5.85 11.26
CA ALA A 531 -39.54 5.96 12.64
C ALA A 531 -39.13 7.28 13.30
N SER A 532 -37.89 7.74 13.07
CA SER A 532 -37.41 9.03 13.55
C SER A 532 -36.30 9.60 12.70
N ARG A 533 -36.15 10.93 12.74
CA ARG A 533 -35.03 11.69 12.15
C ARG A 533 -34.44 12.61 13.22
N GLU A 534 -33.12 12.68 13.28
CA GLU A 534 -32.37 13.49 14.27
C GLU A 534 -31.23 14.22 13.58
N ASP A 535 -31.35 15.55 13.52
CA ASP A 535 -30.29 16.40 12.97
C ASP A 535 -29.09 16.47 13.92
N ILE A 536 -27.92 16.16 13.42
CA ILE A 536 -26.64 16.38 14.09
C ILE A 536 -26.08 17.68 13.54
N GLN A 537 -26.23 18.78 14.29
CA GLN A 537 -25.81 20.12 13.85
C GLN A 537 -24.32 20.24 13.52
N LEU A 538 -23.51 19.33 14.05
CA LEU A 538 -22.11 19.21 13.68
C LEU A 538 -22.00 18.61 12.28
N LEU A 539 -21.34 19.28 11.35
CA LEU A 539 -21.12 18.86 9.96
C LEU A 539 -22.40 18.66 9.10
N GLY A 540 -23.59 19.04 9.57
CA GLY A 540 -24.82 18.86 8.80
C GLY A 540 -25.25 17.40 8.59
N MET A 541 -24.86 16.52 9.51
CA MET A 541 -25.22 15.10 9.51
C MET A 541 -26.64 14.87 10.03
N GLU A 542 -27.22 13.73 9.64
CA GLU A 542 -28.51 13.30 10.14
C GLU A 542 -28.51 11.82 10.50
N ILE A 543 -29.20 11.46 11.60
CA ILE A 543 -29.49 10.07 11.93
C ILE A 543 -30.94 9.77 11.63
N VAL A 544 -31.15 8.75 10.80
CA VAL A 544 -32.45 8.21 10.43
C VAL A 544 -32.63 6.83 11.05
N THR A 545 -33.73 6.62 11.77
CA THR A 545 -34.08 5.32 12.32
C THR A 545 -35.29 4.77 11.59
N PHE A 546 -35.20 3.52 11.13
CA PHE A 546 -36.26 2.82 10.43
C PHE A 546 -37.07 1.94 11.38
N SER A 547 -38.30 1.58 10.96
CA SER A 547 -39.25 0.81 11.79
C SER A 547 -38.74 -0.59 12.13
N ASN A 548 -37.83 -1.16 11.38
CA ASN A 548 -37.16 -2.43 11.67
C ASN A 548 -35.98 -2.31 12.66
N GLY A 549 -35.69 -1.10 13.16
CA GLY A 549 -34.61 -0.83 14.12
C GLY A 549 -33.23 -0.49 13.47
N VAL A 550 -33.10 -0.54 12.16
CA VAL A 550 -31.89 -0.07 11.45
C VAL A 550 -31.72 1.43 11.65
N ARG A 551 -30.48 1.86 11.91
CA ARG A 551 -30.11 3.27 12.07
C ARG A 551 -29.10 3.65 11.00
N ALA A 552 -29.34 4.75 10.30
CA ALA A 552 -28.42 5.28 9.32
C ALA A 552 -27.87 6.65 9.76
N LEU A 553 -26.57 6.84 9.67
CA LEU A 553 -25.91 8.15 9.79
C LEU A 553 -25.56 8.64 8.38
N LEU A 554 -26.15 9.77 8.00
CA LEU A 554 -26.00 10.36 6.67
C LEU A 554 -25.18 11.64 6.73
N TYR A 555 -24.15 11.70 5.89
CA TYR A 555 -23.30 12.88 5.71
C TYR A 555 -23.13 13.21 4.23
N PRO A 556 -24.16 13.89 3.60
CA PRO A 556 -24.02 14.38 2.24
C PRO A 556 -23.03 15.55 2.19
N ASN A 557 -22.04 15.45 1.33
CA ASN A 557 -21.02 16.49 1.11
C ASN A 557 -20.35 16.27 -0.26
N ASP A 558 -19.68 17.31 -0.77
CA ASP A 558 -19.00 17.37 -2.06
C ASP A 558 -17.46 17.31 -1.97
N ALA A 559 -16.93 16.90 -0.82
CA ALA A 559 -15.48 16.78 -0.61
C ALA A 559 -14.79 15.81 -1.57
N GLU A 560 -15.52 14.76 -1.97
CA GLU A 560 -15.09 13.76 -2.97
C GLU A 560 -16.19 13.62 -4.01
N VAL A 561 -16.06 14.32 -5.13
CA VAL A 561 -17.08 14.37 -6.20
C VAL A 561 -17.38 12.96 -6.74
N ASN A 562 -18.67 12.68 -6.95
CA ASN A 562 -19.19 11.41 -7.45
C ASN A 562 -18.68 10.18 -6.69
N LYS A 563 -18.41 10.35 -5.39
CA LYS A 563 -18.02 9.24 -4.51
C LYS A 563 -18.94 9.20 -3.29
N VAL A 564 -19.43 8.00 -3.01
CA VAL A 564 -20.25 7.69 -1.83
C VAL A 564 -19.62 6.51 -1.12
N SER A 565 -19.15 6.73 0.09
CA SER A 565 -18.64 5.67 0.95
C SER A 565 -19.77 5.10 1.78
N VAL A 566 -19.89 3.77 1.79
CA VAL A 566 -20.97 3.04 2.50
C VAL A 566 -20.36 2.01 3.44
N ARG A 567 -20.82 2.01 4.70
CA ARG A 567 -20.54 0.95 5.67
C ARG A 567 -21.83 0.42 6.28
N VAL A 568 -21.96 -0.89 6.35
CA VAL A 568 -23.05 -1.57 7.05
C VAL A 568 -22.45 -2.38 8.18
N ARG A 569 -22.60 -1.88 9.41
CA ARG A 569 -22.10 -2.49 10.63
C ARG A 569 -23.21 -3.25 11.33
N PHE A 570 -22.92 -4.47 11.78
CA PHE A 570 -23.91 -5.32 12.43
C PHE A 570 -23.29 -6.23 13.49
N GLY A 571 -24.14 -6.76 14.39
CA GLY A 571 -23.70 -7.69 15.43
C GLY A 571 -22.76 -7.08 16.47
N ARG A 572 -21.75 -7.84 16.90
CA ARG A 572 -20.85 -7.48 17.98
C ARG A 572 -19.37 -7.76 17.68
N GLY A 573 -18.98 -8.08 16.47
CA GLY A 573 -17.59 -8.35 16.13
C GLY A 573 -16.91 -9.34 17.09
N TYR A 574 -15.69 -9.04 17.52
CA TYR A 574 -14.99 -9.90 18.48
C TYR A 574 -15.70 -10.03 19.85
N GLN A 575 -16.54 -9.07 20.25
CA GLN A 575 -17.34 -9.18 21.48
C GLN A 575 -18.49 -10.19 21.39
N ALA A 576 -18.82 -10.70 20.20
CA ALA A 576 -19.77 -11.79 20.02
C ALA A 576 -19.23 -13.15 20.47
N LEU A 577 -17.94 -13.24 20.78
CA LEU A 577 -17.23 -14.48 21.06
C LEU A 577 -16.62 -14.50 22.45
N ARG A 578 -16.45 -15.70 22.97
CA ARG A 578 -15.74 -15.94 24.23
C ARG A 578 -14.25 -15.68 24.06
N ASN A 579 -13.63 -15.06 25.05
CA ASN A 579 -12.19 -14.77 25.08
C ASN A 579 -11.31 -15.94 25.58
N ASP A 580 -11.89 -17.12 25.76
CA ASP A 580 -11.20 -18.34 26.20
C ASP A 580 -11.20 -19.46 25.15
N GLN A 581 -11.69 -19.17 23.94
CA GLN A 581 -11.81 -20.15 22.85
C GLN A 581 -11.40 -19.51 21.51
N SER A 582 -10.62 -20.25 20.73
CA SER A 582 -10.40 -19.89 19.33
C SER A 582 -11.61 -20.29 18.48
N THR A 583 -11.92 -19.48 17.48
CA THR A 583 -12.99 -19.70 16.53
C THR A 583 -12.50 -19.51 15.10
N LEU A 584 -13.22 -20.05 14.11
CA LEU A 584 -12.86 -19.93 12.70
C LEU A 584 -13.24 -18.54 12.10
N LEU A 585 -13.20 -17.47 12.92
CA LEU A 585 -13.48 -16.11 12.45
C LEU A 585 -12.51 -15.64 11.36
N TRP A 586 -11.24 -16.00 11.49
CA TRP A 586 -10.19 -15.64 10.54
C TRP A 586 -10.54 -15.94 9.08
N ALA A 587 -11.36 -16.98 8.84
CA ALA A 587 -11.79 -17.35 7.50
C ALA A 587 -12.85 -16.40 6.91
N GLY A 588 -13.49 -15.56 7.73
CA GLY A 588 -14.54 -14.63 7.29
C GLY A 588 -14.04 -13.61 6.29
N GLU A 589 -12.96 -12.93 6.62
CA GLU A 589 -12.37 -11.88 5.77
C GLU A 589 -11.95 -12.42 4.39
N SER A 590 -11.52 -13.68 4.33
CA SER A 590 -11.03 -14.30 3.09
C SER A 590 -12.09 -15.06 2.29
N ALA A 591 -13.17 -15.53 2.92
CA ALA A 591 -14.13 -16.42 2.24
C ALA A 591 -15.56 -15.90 2.21
N LEU A 592 -15.99 -15.01 3.14
CA LEU A 592 -17.38 -14.60 3.21
C LEU A 592 -17.85 -13.80 1.97
N VAL A 593 -16.98 -12.92 1.47
CA VAL A 593 -17.28 -12.12 0.28
C VAL A 593 -17.55 -13.04 -0.92
N GLY A 594 -16.67 -14.01 -1.16
CA GLY A 594 -16.77 -14.93 -2.29
C GLY A 594 -17.81 -16.06 -2.13
N SER A 595 -18.45 -16.18 -0.95
CA SER A 595 -19.38 -17.30 -0.69
C SER A 595 -20.76 -17.19 -1.34
N GLY A 596 -21.00 -16.14 -2.16
CA GLY A 596 -22.25 -15.96 -2.88
C GLY A 596 -23.37 -15.29 -2.09
N ILE A 597 -24.53 -15.08 -2.72
CA ILE A 597 -25.76 -14.52 -2.13
C ILE A 597 -26.94 -15.36 -2.63
N GLY A 598 -27.72 -15.97 -1.75
CA GLY A 598 -28.78 -16.90 -2.15
C GLY A 598 -28.20 -18.01 -3.03
N ASP A 599 -28.74 -18.15 -4.22
CA ASP A 599 -28.28 -19.10 -5.24
C ASP A 599 -27.24 -18.52 -6.20
N LEU A 600 -26.88 -17.23 -6.07
CA LEU A 600 -25.88 -16.59 -6.92
C LEU A 600 -24.47 -16.80 -6.36
N GLY A 601 -23.59 -17.39 -7.17
CA GLY A 601 -22.17 -17.50 -6.87
C GLY A 601 -21.38 -16.24 -7.25
N GLN A 602 -20.07 -16.26 -7.04
CA GLN A 602 -19.21 -15.11 -7.27
C GLN A 602 -19.20 -14.67 -8.75
N GLU A 603 -19.30 -15.61 -9.70
CA GLU A 603 -19.29 -15.27 -11.14
C GLU A 603 -20.55 -14.49 -11.54
N GLU A 604 -21.70 -14.88 -11.00
CA GLU A 604 -22.97 -14.17 -11.20
C GLU A 604 -22.91 -12.77 -10.58
N LEU A 605 -22.36 -12.66 -9.37
CA LEU A 605 -22.18 -11.36 -8.70
C LEU A 605 -21.24 -10.43 -9.47
N ASP A 606 -20.13 -10.95 -10.00
CA ASP A 606 -19.20 -10.20 -10.85
C ASP A 606 -19.89 -9.68 -12.13
N GLN A 607 -20.87 -10.44 -12.68
CA GLN A 607 -21.63 -9.98 -13.83
C GLN A 607 -22.59 -8.84 -13.47
N LEU A 608 -23.24 -8.90 -12.30
CA LEU A 608 -24.14 -7.84 -11.82
C LEU A 608 -23.40 -6.50 -11.64
N THR A 609 -22.13 -6.54 -11.30
CA THR A 609 -21.33 -5.36 -10.97
C THR A 609 -20.51 -4.84 -12.16
N THR A 610 -20.48 -5.57 -13.29
CA THR A 610 -19.70 -5.20 -14.48
C THR A 610 -20.02 -3.78 -14.97
N GLY A 611 -18.98 -2.95 -15.15
CA GLY A 611 -19.09 -1.56 -15.62
C GLY A 611 -19.74 -0.60 -14.61
N ARG A 612 -19.87 -1.01 -13.35
CA ARG A 612 -20.46 -0.23 -12.25
C ARG A 612 -19.46 -0.04 -11.12
N ARG A 613 -19.66 1.01 -10.32
CA ARG A 613 -18.87 1.23 -9.11
C ARG A 613 -19.56 0.58 -7.92
N ILE A 614 -19.56 -0.75 -7.89
CA ILE A 614 -20.13 -1.55 -6.81
C ILE A 614 -19.04 -2.47 -6.26
N GLY A 615 -18.83 -2.42 -4.96
CA GLY A 615 -17.82 -3.21 -4.28
C GLY A 615 -18.37 -4.02 -3.12
N PHE A 616 -17.58 -4.96 -2.62
CA PHE A 616 -17.89 -5.73 -1.44
C PHE A 616 -16.62 -6.05 -0.67
N SER A 617 -16.47 -5.45 0.50
CA SER A 617 -15.43 -5.79 1.46
C SER A 617 -16.06 -6.21 2.77
N PHE A 618 -15.39 -7.09 3.52
CA PHE A 618 -15.80 -7.54 4.84
C PHE A 618 -14.68 -7.38 5.85
N GLY A 619 -15.00 -6.87 7.03
CA GLY A 619 -14.09 -6.70 8.14
C GLY A 619 -14.73 -7.10 9.47
N ILE A 620 -13.85 -7.37 10.47
CA ILE A 620 -14.24 -7.73 11.82
C ILE A 620 -13.62 -6.71 12.77
N ASP A 621 -14.47 -5.90 13.41
CA ASP A 621 -14.07 -4.95 14.44
C ASP A 621 -14.21 -5.52 15.85
N ASP A 622 -13.74 -4.77 16.82
CA ASP A 622 -13.87 -5.12 18.23
C ASP A 622 -15.36 -5.29 18.65
N ASP A 623 -16.26 -4.45 18.10
CA ASP A 623 -17.67 -4.36 18.51
C ASP A 623 -18.70 -4.52 17.39
N ALA A 624 -18.27 -4.77 16.15
CA ALA A 624 -19.15 -5.00 15.00
C ALA A 624 -18.48 -5.86 13.94
N PHE A 625 -19.31 -6.50 13.10
CA PHE A 625 -18.93 -6.96 11.76
C PHE A 625 -19.29 -5.86 10.77
N GLU A 626 -18.54 -5.71 9.68
CA GLU A 626 -18.71 -4.61 8.73
C GLU A 626 -18.66 -5.07 7.28
N PHE A 627 -19.66 -4.67 6.48
CA PHE A 627 -19.55 -4.62 5.03
C PHE A 627 -19.23 -3.19 4.61
N SER A 628 -18.28 -3.01 3.69
CA SER A 628 -17.90 -1.69 3.19
C SER A 628 -17.69 -1.66 1.69
N ALA A 629 -17.97 -0.50 1.10
CA ALA A 629 -17.69 -0.21 -0.31
C ALA A 629 -17.64 1.31 -0.54
N ASP A 630 -16.89 1.69 -1.58
CA ASP A 630 -17.03 3.00 -2.22
C ASP A 630 -17.83 2.83 -3.51
N THR A 631 -18.86 3.65 -3.68
CA THR A 631 -19.76 3.65 -4.82
C THR A 631 -19.97 5.07 -5.36
N ARG A 632 -20.96 5.28 -6.19
CA ARG A 632 -21.44 6.58 -6.67
C ARG A 632 -22.95 6.70 -6.49
N ALA A 633 -23.48 7.93 -6.57
CA ALA A 633 -24.91 8.18 -6.30
C ALA A 633 -25.84 7.29 -7.16
N GLU A 634 -25.50 7.08 -8.44
CA GLU A 634 -26.32 6.28 -9.36
C GLU A 634 -26.30 4.77 -9.06
N ASP A 635 -25.25 4.26 -8.47
CA ASP A 635 -25.08 2.85 -8.09
C ASP A 635 -25.46 2.56 -6.63
N LEU A 636 -25.71 3.59 -5.82
CA LEU A 636 -25.91 3.49 -4.36
C LEU A 636 -27.06 2.55 -3.97
N ARG A 637 -28.18 2.60 -4.72
CA ARG A 637 -29.33 1.72 -4.43
C ARG A 637 -28.95 0.25 -4.55
N ASP A 638 -28.26 -0.10 -5.62
CA ASP A 638 -27.89 -1.48 -5.91
C ASP A 638 -26.75 -1.95 -5.01
N GLN A 639 -25.82 -1.04 -4.64
CA GLN A 639 -24.82 -1.32 -3.60
C GLN A 639 -25.46 -1.68 -2.27
N LEU A 640 -26.44 -0.89 -1.80
CA LEU A 640 -27.18 -1.16 -0.56
C LEU A 640 -28.00 -2.46 -0.66
N ARG A 641 -28.60 -2.73 -1.84
CA ARG A 641 -29.34 -3.97 -2.11
C ARG A 641 -28.43 -5.20 -2.01
N LEU A 642 -27.20 -5.12 -2.53
CA LEU A 642 -26.24 -6.21 -2.45
C LEU A 642 -25.89 -6.54 -0.98
N PHE A 643 -25.60 -5.53 -0.17
CA PHE A 643 -25.33 -5.72 1.27
C PHE A 643 -26.52 -6.27 2.03
N ALA A 644 -27.72 -5.74 1.77
CA ALA A 644 -28.94 -6.23 2.40
C ALA A 644 -29.25 -7.67 2.00
N ALA A 645 -29.10 -8.03 0.72
CA ALA A 645 -29.29 -9.38 0.21
C ALA A 645 -28.32 -10.38 0.88
N LYS A 646 -27.04 -10.01 1.05
CA LYS A 646 -26.05 -10.83 1.78
C LYS A 646 -26.43 -11.07 3.23
N LEU A 647 -27.04 -10.08 3.90
CA LEU A 647 -27.53 -10.23 5.26
C LEU A 647 -28.85 -11.04 5.32
N ALA A 648 -29.71 -10.94 4.32
CA ALA A 648 -30.99 -11.65 4.28
C ALA A 648 -30.78 -13.14 4.00
N GLU A 649 -29.99 -13.45 2.99
CA GLU A 649 -29.78 -14.81 2.49
C GLU A 649 -28.33 -15.01 2.02
N PRO A 650 -27.38 -15.23 2.97
CA PRO A 650 -25.99 -15.46 2.61
C PRO A 650 -25.83 -16.75 1.82
N GLY A 651 -25.09 -16.70 0.71
CA GLY A 651 -24.64 -17.88 0.00
C GLY A 651 -23.53 -18.62 0.74
N TRP A 652 -23.37 -19.91 0.44
CA TRP A 652 -22.45 -20.81 1.14
C TRP A 652 -21.61 -21.64 0.16
N ASP A 653 -21.08 -21.01 -0.88
CA ASP A 653 -20.18 -21.67 -1.82
C ASP A 653 -18.98 -22.29 -1.12
N ALA A 654 -18.67 -23.53 -1.51
CA ALA A 654 -17.58 -24.30 -0.91
C ALA A 654 -16.19 -23.85 -1.40
N ALA A 655 -16.08 -23.40 -2.65
CA ALA A 655 -14.81 -23.10 -3.29
C ALA A 655 -14.02 -21.98 -2.57
N PRO A 656 -14.60 -20.81 -2.19
CA PRO A 656 -13.90 -19.77 -1.45
C PRO A 656 -13.35 -20.25 -0.11
N VAL A 657 -14.13 -21.09 0.61
CA VAL A 657 -13.70 -21.64 1.90
C VAL A 657 -12.51 -22.59 1.74
N THR A 658 -12.54 -23.46 0.74
CA THR A 658 -11.46 -24.39 0.43
C THR A 658 -10.18 -23.62 0.02
N ARG A 659 -10.33 -22.56 -0.77
CA ARG A 659 -9.22 -21.68 -1.18
C ARG A 659 -8.64 -20.91 0.01
N ALA A 660 -9.48 -20.38 0.90
CA ALA A 660 -9.05 -19.70 2.12
C ALA A 660 -8.24 -20.65 3.02
N GLN A 661 -8.69 -21.89 3.18
CA GLN A 661 -7.95 -22.91 3.92
C GLN A 661 -6.57 -23.20 3.28
N ALA A 662 -6.56 -23.45 1.96
CA ALA A 662 -5.32 -23.71 1.22
C ALA A 662 -4.34 -22.54 1.30
N GLY A 663 -4.81 -21.31 1.08
CA GLY A 663 -4.00 -20.09 1.15
C GLY A 663 -3.40 -19.87 2.54
N THR A 664 -4.21 -19.97 3.59
CA THR A 664 -3.74 -19.81 4.97
C THR A 664 -2.72 -20.89 5.35
N LYS A 665 -2.93 -22.13 4.91
CA LYS A 665 -1.97 -23.22 5.14
C LYS A 665 -0.63 -22.97 4.44
N LEU A 666 -0.67 -22.48 3.19
CA LEU A 666 0.54 -22.14 2.42
C LEU A 666 1.31 -20.98 3.07
N SER A 667 0.60 -19.94 3.54
CA SER A 667 1.21 -18.76 4.15
C SER A 667 1.77 -19.00 5.55
N TYR A 668 1.35 -20.07 6.24
CA TYR A 668 1.71 -20.25 7.65
C TYR A 668 3.22 -20.34 7.89
N GLN A 669 3.97 -21.02 7.03
CA GLN A 669 5.42 -21.14 7.16
C GLN A 669 6.15 -19.82 6.89
N SER A 670 5.58 -18.94 6.07
CA SER A 670 6.18 -17.63 5.76
C SER A 670 6.25 -16.71 6.99
N TYR A 671 5.39 -16.91 7.99
CA TYR A 671 5.49 -16.19 9.25
C TYR A 671 6.80 -16.43 10.00
N LEU A 672 7.49 -17.54 9.72
CA LEU A 672 8.77 -17.86 10.34
C LEU A 672 9.97 -17.29 9.57
N ALA A 673 9.76 -16.59 8.46
CA ALA A 673 10.81 -16.16 7.54
C ALA A 673 11.67 -15.02 8.08
N SER A 674 11.13 -14.17 8.96
CA SER A 674 11.85 -13.00 9.49
C SER A 674 11.26 -12.53 10.81
N PRO A 675 11.95 -11.62 11.53
CA PRO A 675 11.36 -10.95 12.70
C PRO A 675 10.07 -10.20 12.35
N ALA A 676 10.03 -9.50 11.21
CA ALA A 676 8.86 -8.74 10.77
C ALA A 676 7.62 -9.61 10.58
N THR A 677 7.76 -10.75 9.91
CA THR A 677 6.63 -11.67 9.66
C THR A 677 6.12 -12.35 10.95
N LEU A 678 7.00 -12.60 11.92
CA LEU A 678 6.58 -13.04 13.25
C LEU A 678 5.84 -11.94 14.04
N ILE A 679 6.29 -10.69 13.89
CA ILE A 679 5.58 -9.54 14.47
C ILE A 679 4.16 -9.46 13.88
N ASP A 680 4.01 -9.57 12.58
CA ASP A 680 2.69 -9.56 11.92
C ASP A 680 1.78 -10.67 12.44
N ARG A 681 2.32 -11.87 12.68
CA ARG A 681 1.57 -13.00 13.21
C ARG A 681 1.11 -12.81 14.65
N ASP A 682 2.00 -12.34 15.53
CA ASP A 682 1.82 -12.46 16.98
C ASP A 682 1.54 -11.13 17.70
N LEU A 683 1.78 -9.97 17.08
CA LEU A 683 1.73 -8.66 17.72
C LEU A 683 0.37 -8.39 18.38
N GLN A 684 -0.72 -8.53 17.63
CA GLN A 684 -2.07 -8.26 18.14
C GLN A 684 -2.45 -9.21 19.28
N TRP A 685 -2.12 -10.48 19.12
CA TRP A 685 -2.38 -11.48 20.14
C TRP A 685 -1.62 -11.17 21.44
N LEU A 686 -0.33 -10.84 21.37
CA LEU A 686 0.49 -10.54 22.55
C LEU A 686 0.06 -9.23 23.22
N LEU A 687 -0.20 -8.18 22.46
CA LEU A 687 -0.62 -6.87 22.99
C LEU A 687 -2.04 -6.90 23.57
N ARG A 688 -2.85 -7.92 23.23
CA ARG A 688 -4.17 -8.17 23.82
C ARG A 688 -4.17 -9.28 24.88
N GLY A 689 -3.00 -9.51 25.52
CA GLY A 689 -2.89 -10.44 26.64
C GLY A 689 -3.02 -11.92 26.27
N ARG A 690 -2.68 -12.26 25.04
CA ARG A 690 -2.82 -13.60 24.45
C ARG A 690 -4.27 -14.06 24.33
N ASP A 691 -5.17 -13.14 24.05
CA ASP A 691 -6.57 -13.45 23.81
C ASP A 691 -6.71 -14.30 22.53
N PRO A 692 -7.27 -15.52 22.60
CA PRO A 692 -7.36 -16.44 21.46
C PRO A 692 -8.14 -15.89 20.26
N ARG A 693 -9.00 -14.89 20.45
CA ARG A 693 -9.79 -14.29 19.37
C ARG A 693 -8.92 -13.52 18.35
N TYR A 694 -7.74 -13.06 18.80
CA TYR A 694 -6.80 -12.28 17.98
C TYR A 694 -5.56 -13.08 17.57
N LYS A 695 -5.57 -14.39 17.83
CA LYS A 695 -4.46 -15.26 17.48
C LYS A 695 -4.55 -15.68 16.00
N THR A 696 -3.46 -15.60 15.27
CA THR A 696 -3.34 -16.24 13.96
C THR A 696 -3.61 -17.74 14.10
N PRO A 697 -4.41 -18.36 13.21
CA PRO A 697 -4.79 -19.77 13.34
C PRO A 697 -3.58 -20.70 13.24
N GLU A 698 -3.53 -21.68 14.14
CA GLU A 698 -2.53 -22.75 14.10
C GLU A 698 -2.86 -23.79 12.99
N PRO A 699 -1.89 -24.56 12.48
CA PRO A 699 -2.12 -25.56 11.43
C PRO A 699 -3.28 -26.50 11.72
N THR A 700 -3.44 -26.93 12.98
CA THR A 700 -4.56 -27.78 13.39
C THR A 700 -5.92 -27.08 13.36
N GLU A 701 -5.95 -25.76 13.49
CA GLU A 701 -7.16 -24.95 13.37
C GLU A 701 -7.49 -24.72 11.90
N ILE A 702 -6.47 -24.46 11.07
CA ILE A 702 -6.62 -24.35 9.63
C ILE A 702 -7.20 -25.65 9.04
N GLU A 703 -6.75 -26.80 9.49
CA GLU A 703 -7.25 -28.12 9.04
C GLU A 703 -8.73 -28.37 9.43
N ARG A 704 -9.23 -27.73 10.47
CA ARG A 704 -10.66 -27.82 10.86
C ARG A 704 -11.60 -27.01 9.97
N LEU A 705 -11.08 -26.04 9.22
CA LEU A 705 -11.90 -25.26 8.32
C LEU A 705 -12.38 -26.13 7.16
N ASN A 706 -13.66 -26.12 6.92
CA ASN A 706 -14.34 -26.70 5.78
C ASN A 706 -15.67 -25.96 5.57
N PRO A 707 -16.35 -26.14 4.44
CA PRO A 707 -17.61 -25.41 4.14
C PRO A 707 -18.66 -25.52 5.24
N LYS A 708 -18.79 -26.69 5.88
CA LYS A 708 -19.75 -26.87 6.97
C LYS A 708 -19.34 -26.09 8.23
N SER A 709 -18.10 -26.22 8.68
CA SER A 709 -17.62 -25.51 9.86
C SER A 709 -17.60 -23.99 9.65
N PHE A 710 -17.38 -23.53 8.45
CA PHE A 710 -17.48 -22.12 8.07
C PHE A 710 -18.93 -21.62 8.20
N ARG A 711 -19.89 -22.34 7.62
CA ARG A 711 -21.32 -22.00 7.73
C ARG A 711 -21.79 -22.03 9.19
N ASP A 712 -21.47 -23.09 9.94
CA ASP A 712 -21.84 -23.24 11.34
C ASP A 712 -21.33 -22.07 12.22
N THR A 713 -20.17 -21.48 11.84
CA THR A 713 -19.61 -20.30 12.52
C THR A 713 -20.33 -19.02 12.10
N TRP A 714 -20.50 -18.79 10.79
CA TRP A 714 -20.91 -17.48 10.28
C TRP A 714 -22.43 -17.26 10.19
N GLU A 715 -23.22 -18.31 9.93
CA GLU A 715 -24.67 -18.16 9.80
C GLU A 715 -25.32 -17.51 11.05
N PRO A 716 -24.99 -17.90 12.30
CA PRO A 716 -25.54 -17.25 13.49
C PRO A 716 -24.97 -15.85 13.74
N LEU A 717 -23.76 -15.53 13.26
CA LEU A 717 -23.13 -14.21 13.43
C LEU A 717 -23.72 -13.20 12.45
N LEU A 718 -23.94 -13.60 11.21
CA LEU A 718 -24.57 -12.76 10.18
C LEU A 718 -26.03 -12.41 10.51
N ALA A 719 -26.70 -13.20 11.33
CA ALA A 719 -28.07 -12.94 11.78
C ALA A 719 -28.17 -11.93 12.95
N GLN A 720 -27.05 -11.52 13.55
CA GLN A 720 -27.07 -10.62 14.70
C GLN A 720 -27.44 -9.18 14.33
N GLY A 721 -28.05 -8.45 15.28
CA GLY A 721 -28.24 -7.01 15.28
C GLY A 721 -27.53 -6.35 16.47
N PRO A 722 -27.58 -5.01 16.60
CA PRO A 722 -28.27 -4.07 15.72
C PRO A 722 -27.57 -3.87 14.38
N ILE A 723 -28.23 -3.20 13.42
CA ILE A 723 -27.63 -2.76 12.17
C ILE A 723 -27.48 -1.23 12.20
N GLU A 724 -26.28 -0.76 11.92
CA GLU A 724 -25.93 0.64 11.69
C GLU A 724 -25.44 0.79 10.24
N VAL A 725 -25.88 1.85 9.54
CA VAL A 725 -25.41 2.17 8.20
C VAL A 725 -24.79 3.58 8.19
N LEU A 726 -23.60 3.72 7.66
CA LEU A 726 -22.97 5.03 7.42
C LEU A 726 -22.94 5.26 5.92
N VAL A 727 -23.44 6.42 5.47
CA VAL A 727 -23.40 6.84 4.06
C VAL A 727 -22.86 8.26 4.00
N PHE A 728 -21.64 8.41 3.46
CA PHE A 728 -20.89 9.66 3.44
C PHE A 728 -20.45 9.98 2.01
N GLY A 729 -20.59 11.22 1.56
CA GLY A 729 -20.14 11.67 0.26
C GLY A 729 -21.18 12.39 -0.58
N ASP A 730 -21.03 12.29 -1.89
CA ASP A 730 -21.81 13.04 -2.88
C ASP A 730 -23.11 12.30 -3.24
N PHE A 731 -24.18 12.59 -2.50
CA PHE A 731 -25.49 11.98 -2.70
C PHE A 731 -26.65 12.88 -2.28
N ASP A 732 -27.85 12.63 -2.83
CA ASP A 732 -29.09 13.26 -2.36
C ASP A 732 -29.62 12.52 -1.12
N ARG A 733 -29.89 13.29 -0.08
CA ARG A 733 -30.32 12.76 1.24
C ARG A 733 -31.67 12.04 1.18
N GLU A 734 -32.69 12.64 0.57
CA GLU A 734 -34.04 12.09 0.56
C GLU A 734 -34.14 10.86 -0.35
N VAL A 735 -33.42 10.88 -1.46
CA VAL A 735 -33.30 9.71 -2.36
C VAL A 735 -32.62 8.56 -1.61
N THR A 736 -31.54 8.85 -0.89
CA THR A 736 -30.80 7.84 -0.11
C THR A 736 -31.64 7.26 1.03
N ILE A 737 -32.44 8.07 1.72
CA ILE A 737 -33.38 7.56 2.74
C ILE A 737 -34.39 6.58 2.11
N THR A 738 -34.86 6.87 0.90
CA THR A 738 -35.75 5.96 0.15
C THR A 738 -35.02 4.65 -0.19
N TYR A 739 -33.78 4.71 -0.68
CA TYR A 739 -32.98 3.51 -0.98
C TYR A 739 -32.72 2.66 0.26
N LEU A 740 -32.40 3.31 1.39
CA LEU A 740 -32.21 2.63 2.67
C LEU A 740 -33.50 1.93 3.14
N ALA A 741 -34.65 2.60 3.00
CA ALA A 741 -35.96 2.01 3.35
C ALA A 741 -36.26 0.76 2.53
N GLU A 742 -35.94 0.77 1.22
CA GLU A 742 -36.18 -0.33 0.27
C GLU A 742 -35.18 -1.48 0.40
N THR A 743 -34.06 -1.28 1.06
CA THR A 743 -32.94 -2.24 1.14
C THR A 743 -32.73 -2.71 2.58
N VAL A 744 -31.78 -2.16 3.33
CA VAL A 744 -31.50 -2.58 4.70
C VAL A 744 -32.69 -2.36 5.66
N GLY A 745 -33.53 -1.35 5.38
CA GLY A 745 -34.78 -1.11 6.08
C GLY A 745 -35.83 -2.20 5.85
N ALA A 746 -35.82 -2.85 4.68
CA ALA A 746 -36.76 -3.94 4.36
C ALA A 746 -36.39 -5.28 5.03
N LEU A 747 -35.19 -5.39 5.62
CA LEU A 747 -34.78 -6.59 6.35
C LEU A 747 -35.69 -6.82 7.57
N ALA A 748 -35.89 -8.11 7.91
CA ALA A 748 -36.56 -8.47 9.16
C ALA A 748 -35.88 -7.80 10.35
N PRO A 749 -36.63 -7.34 11.39
CA PRO A 749 -36.07 -6.76 12.61
C PRO A 749 -35.07 -7.71 13.27
N ARG A 750 -33.93 -7.18 13.68
CA ARG A 750 -32.89 -7.94 14.35
C ARG A 750 -32.70 -7.47 15.79
N GLU A 751 -32.64 -8.42 16.71
CA GLU A 751 -32.41 -8.11 18.11
C GLU A 751 -30.94 -7.74 18.36
N ALA A 752 -30.71 -6.77 19.25
CA ALA A 752 -29.40 -6.46 19.72
C ALA A 752 -28.84 -7.57 20.59
N VAL A 753 -27.70 -8.12 20.22
CA VAL A 753 -27.04 -9.18 21.00
C VAL A 753 -26.16 -8.53 22.08
N ALA A 754 -26.29 -9.00 23.32
CA ALA A 754 -25.41 -8.59 24.39
C ALA A 754 -24.00 -9.16 24.17
N PRO A 755 -22.90 -8.44 24.60
CA PRO A 755 -21.58 -9.03 24.60
C PRO A 755 -21.54 -10.33 25.37
N VAL A 756 -20.78 -11.31 24.90
CA VAL A 756 -20.58 -12.57 25.61
C VAL A 756 -19.83 -12.28 26.92
N ALA A 757 -20.08 -13.02 27.96
CA ALA A 757 -19.42 -12.86 29.28
C ALA A 757 -17.89 -12.88 29.10
N ASN A 758 -17.21 -11.89 29.67
CA ASN A 758 -15.77 -11.62 29.59
C ASN A 758 -15.25 -11.22 28.20
N SER A 759 -16.09 -11.11 27.16
CA SER A 759 -15.66 -10.71 25.83
C SER A 759 -15.23 -9.23 25.75
N THR A 760 -15.59 -8.42 26.73
CA THR A 760 -15.25 -6.97 26.83
C THR A 760 -13.99 -6.70 27.65
N VAL A 761 -13.26 -7.73 28.08
CA VAL A 761 -12.04 -7.60 28.87
C VAL A 761 -10.84 -7.82 27.97
N LEU A 762 -9.98 -6.81 27.87
CA LEU A 762 -8.68 -6.86 27.23
C LEU A 762 -7.58 -6.39 28.21
N GLY A 763 -6.34 -6.82 27.97
CA GLY A 763 -5.20 -6.32 28.73
C GLY A 763 -3.91 -7.06 28.38
N LEU A 764 -2.76 -6.46 28.68
CA LEU A 764 -1.44 -7.05 28.43
C LEU A 764 -1.10 -8.29 29.28
N GLY A 765 -2.01 -8.74 30.15
CA GLY A 765 -1.76 -9.82 31.07
C GLY A 765 -0.91 -9.41 32.29
N ASN A 766 -0.42 -10.38 33.03
CA ASN A 766 0.44 -10.14 34.20
C ASN A 766 1.88 -9.81 33.72
N ILE A 767 2.51 -8.85 34.40
CA ILE A 767 3.92 -8.53 34.21
C ILE A 767 4.76 -9.77 34.52
N THR A 768 5.62 -10.19 33.61
CA THR A 768 6.59 -11.25 33.84
C THR A 768 7.99 -10.65 33.87
N ASP A 769 8.85 -11.15 34.77
CA ASP A 769 10.26 -10.69 34.87
C ASP A 769 11.09 -11.10 33.65
N LEU A 770 10.65 -12.11 32.92
CA LEU A 770 11.35 -12.63 31.72
C LEU A 770 10.63 -12.19 30.44
N PRO A 771 11.38 -11.86 29.36
CA PRO A 771 10.77 -11.55 28.08
C PRO A 771 10.07 -12.78 27.48
N VAL A 772 9.01 -12.54 26.72
CA VAL A 772 8.48 -13.50 25.77
C VAL A 772 9.50 -13.66 24.66
N VAL A 773 9.77 -14.89 24.21
CA VAL A 773 10.72 -15.16 23.13
C VAL A 773 10.00 -15.91 22.01
N SER A 774 10.02 -15.34 20.80
CA SER A 774 9.63 -16.00 19.55
C SER A 774 10.87 -16.23 18.69
N ARG A 775 10.84 -17.27 17.83
CA ARG A 775 12.01 -17.60 17.00
C ARG A 775 11.65 -17.69 15.53
N HIS A 776 12.45 -17.03 14.69
CA HIS A 776 12.35 -17.05 13.23
C HIS A 776 13.48 -17.89 12.60
N ARG A 777 13.27 -18.31 11.35
CA ARG A 777 14.21 -19.11 10.56
C ARG A 777 14.97 -18.30 9.49
N GLY A 778 14.84 -16.97 9.56
CA GLY A 778 15.51 -16.04 8.65
C GLY A 778 16.97 -15.80 9.05
N ASP A 779 17.50 -14.65 8.61
CA ASP A 779 18.90 -14.27 8.82
C ASP A 779 19.27 -14.25 10.32
N PRO A 780 20.37 -14.91 10.74
CA PRO A 780 20.80 -14.93 12.14
C PRO A 780 21.23 -13.57 12.70
N GLU A 781 21.54 -12.58 11.84
CA GLU A 781 21.85 -11.21 12.24
C GLU A 781 20.62 -10.32 12.40
N GLN A 782 19.42 -10.84 12.16
CA GLN A 782 18.16 -10.14 12.35
C GLN A 782 17.48 -10.54 13.65
N ALA A 783 16.95 -9.59 14.37
CA ALA A 783 16.09 -9.75 15.53
C ALA A 783 15.10 -8.59 15.62
N ALA A 784 14.13 -8.70 16.50
CA ALA A 784 13.30 -7.56 16.91
C ALA A 784 13.07 -7.58 18.42
N ALA A 785 12.79 -6.40 18.97
CA ALA A 785 12.42 -6.25 20.36
C ALA A 785 11.24 -5.28 20.51
N LEU A 786 10.35 -5.59 21.45
CA LEU A 786 9.19 -4.79 21.81
C LEU A 786 9.08 -4.62 23.32
N LEU A 787 8.77 -3.39 23.72
CA LEU A 787 8.37 -3.04 25.10
C LEU A 787 6.98 -2.44 25.07
N ALA A 788 6.06 -2.85 25.95
CA ALA A 788 4.73 -2.27 26.01
C ALA A 788 4.28 -1.97 27.46
N TRP A 789 3.69 -0.80 27.61
CA TRP A 789 3.10 -0.32 28.87
C TRP A 789 1.57 -0.29 28.72
N PRO A 790 0.81 -0.84 29.69
CA PRO A 790 -0.64 -0.85 29.62
C PRO A 790 -1.20 0.57 29.85
N THR A 791 -2.21 0.91 29.08
CA THR A 791 -2.97 2.14 29.23
C THR A 791 -4.46 1.84 29.47
N SER A 792 -5.31 2.85 29.48
CA SER A 792 -6.75 2.70 29.62
C SER A 792 -7.43 2.48 28.27
N GLY A 793 -8.73 2.73 28.17
CA GLY A 793 -9.56 2.64 26.99
C GLY A 793 -10.88 3.36 27.18
N GLY A 794 -11.81 3.20 26.25
CA GLY A 794 -13.17 3.72 26.32
C GLY A 794 -13.32 5.19 25.88
N LEU A 795 -14.57 5.62 25.75
CA LEU A 795 -14.93 6.94 25.25
C LEU A 795 -14.91 8.05 26.32
N ASP A 796 -14.95 7.69 27.60
CA ASP A 796 -15.06 8.68 28.68
C ASP A 796 -13.78 9.51 28.83
N ASN A 797 -12.62 8.98 28.44
CA ASN A 797 -11.31 9.63 28.53
C ASN A 797 -10.65 9.81 27.15
N VAL A 798 -11.42 10.10 26.11
CA VAL A 798 -10.88 10.21 24.74
C VAL A 798 -9.81 11.30 24.57
N ARG A 799 -9.82 12.37 25.38
CA ARG A 799 -8.74 13.36 25.41
C ARG A 799 -7.41 12.73 25.81
N GLU A 800 -7.42 11.82 26.77
CA GLU A 800 -6.22 11.10 27.21
C GLU A 800 -5.64 10.23 26.11
N SER A 801 -6.48 9.63 25.23
CA SER A 801 -5.98 8.88 24.08
C SER A 801 -5.16 9.74 23.12
N ARG A 802 -5.61 10.97 22.85
CA ARG A 802 -4.92 11.94 21.99
C ARG A 802 -3.62 12.46 22.62
N GLN A 803 -3.65 12.66 23.93
CA GLN A 803 -2.45 13.01 24.69
C GLN A 803 -1.43 11.86 24.70
N LEU A 804 -1.87 10.59 24.69
CA LEU A 804 -0.99 9.43 24.53
C LEU A 804 -0.36 9.37 23.16
N GLU A 805 -1.02 9.84 22.11
CA GLU A 805 -0.41 9.96 20.78
C GLU A 805 0.72 10.99 20.78
N ILE A 806 0.54 12.13 21.48
CA ILE A 806 1.60 13.13 21.66
C ILE A 806 2.76 12.53 22.47
N LEU A 807 2.48 11.82 23.54
CA LEU A 807 3.50 11.16 24.36
C LEU A 807 4.27 10.10 23.56
N ALA A 808 3.57 9.35 22.70
CA ALA A 808 4.19 8.40 21.78
C ALA A 808 5.10 9.10 20.76
N ALA A 809 4.66 10.25 20.19
CA ALA A 809 5.48 11.04 19.28
C ALA A 809 6.73 11.63 19.96
N LEU A 810 6.63 12.15 21.19
CA LEU A 810 7.78 12.61 21.98
C LEU A 810 8.77 11.47 22.24
N PHE A 811 8.26 10.32 22.66
CA PHE A 811 9.09 9.15 22.92
C PHE A 811 9.76 8.67 21.60
N ASN A 812 9.00 8.63 20.51
CA ASN A 812 9.50 8.22 19.19
C ASN A 812 10.64 9.12 18.69
N ASN A 813 10.47 10.44 18.78
CA ASN A 813 11.48 11.40 18.36
C ASN A 813 12.80 11.19 19.13
N ARG A 814 12.73 10.99 20.45
CA ARG A 814 13.89 10.70 21.28
C ARG A 814 14.51 9.34 20.98
N LEU A 815 13.70 8.31 20.77
CA LEU A 815 14.16 6.95 20.43
C LEU A 815 14.87 6.94 19.08
N PHE A 816 14.30 7.62 18.09
CA PHE A 816 14.89 7.78 16.77
C PHE A 816 16.27 8.47 16.85
N GLU A 817 16.37 9.60 17.56
CA GLU A 817 17.63 10.31 17.76
C GLU A 817 18.70 9.45 18.44
N GLN A 818 18.34 8.71 19.49
CA GLN A 818 19.32 7.95 20.28
C GLN A 818 19.70 6.63 19.58
N LEU A 819 18.75 5.90 19.04
CA LEU A 819 18.97 4.54 18.54
C LEU A 819 19.43 4.51 17.07
N ARG A 820 18.82 5.36 16.22
CA ARG A 820 19.18 5.48 14.80
C ARG A 820 20.33 6.44 14.60
N GLU A 821 20.18 7.71 14.99
CA GLU A 821 21.14 8.73 14.60
C GLU A 821 22.46 8.67 15.40
N LYS A 822 22.41 8.36 16.71
CA LYS A 822 23.62 8.32 17.55
C LYS A 822 24.23 6.91 17.62
N ALA A 823 23.42 5.86 17.80
CA ALA A 823 23.93 4.51 17.99
C ALA A 823 24.05 3.71 16.67
N GLY A 824 23.31 4.06 15.60
CA GLY A 824 23.25 3.28 14.36
C GLY A 824 22.82 1.83 14.59
N ALA A 825 22.04 1.56 15.64
CA ALA A 825 21.69 0.22 16.07
C ALA A 825 20.45 -0.33 15.34
N SER A 826 19.57 0.55 14.86
CA SER A 826 18.38 0.23 14.10
C SER A 826 18.12 1.29 13.05
N TYR A 827 17.46 0.91 11.95
CA TYR A 827 17.06 1.82 10.88
C TYR A 827 15.77 2.58 11.24
N ALA A 828 14.73 1.90 11.72
CA ALA A 828 13.41 2.47 11.91
C ALA A 828 12.77 2.08 13.26
N PRO A 829 13.27 2.61 14.40
CA PRO A 829 12.61 2.42 15.68
C PRO A 829 11.27 3.17 15.70
N GLN A 830 10.26 2.62 16.36
CA GLN A 830 8.92 3.17 16.40
C GLN A 830 8.33 3.12 17.80
N VAL A 831 7.55 4.16 18.12
CA VAL A 831 6.69 4.20 19.32
C VAL A 831 5.29 4.59 18.90
N PHE A 832 4.31 3.82 19.36
CA PHE A 832 2.90 4.05 19.06
C PHE A 832 2.01 3.75 20.27
N SER A 833 0.83 4.33 20.27
CA SER A 833 -0.21 4.06 21.27
C SER A 833 -1.44 3.43 20.63
N ASN A 834 -2.14 2.62 21.39
CA ASN A 834 -3.46 2.11 21.05
C ASN A 834 -4.42 2.38 22.19
N TRP A 835 -5.60 2.91 21.85
CA TRP A 835 -6.67 3.19 22.79
C TRP A 835 -7.97 2.57 22.28
N PRO A 836 -8.37 1.40 22.76
CA PRO A 836 -9.58 0.72 22.30
C PRO A 836 -10.82 1.48 22.80
N VAL A 837 -11.56 2.10 21.90
CA VAL A 837 -12.77 2.87 22.26
C VAL A 837 -13.95 2.00 22.67
N SER A 838 -13.97 0.74 22.24
CA SER A 838 -15.02 -0.25 22.53
C SER A 838 -14.74 -1.08 23.80
N TYR A 839 -13.63 -0.78 24.49
CA TYR A 839 -13.22 -1.43 25.75
C TYR A 839 -12.74 -0.38 26.75
N ASP A 840 -13.13 -0.50 28.02
CA ASP A 840 -12.70 0.42 29.09
C ASP A 840 -11.21 0.28 29.44
N LYS A 841 -10.61 -0.84 29.07
CA LYS A 841 -9.21 -1.19 29.33
C LYS A 841 -8.64 -1.96 28.14
N GLY A 842 -7.33 -2.13 28.12
CA GLY A 842 -6.65 -2.91 27.08
C GLY A 842 -5.88 -2.06 26.09
N GLY A 843 -5.79 -0.75 26.35
CA GLY A 843 -4.88 0.13 25.63
C GLY A 843 -3.42 -0.12 26.03
N TYR A 844 -2.52 0.36 25.21
CA TYR A 844 -1.07 0.29 25.43
C TYR A 844 -0.32 1.42 24.75
N LEU A 845 0.87 1.70 25.27
CA LEU A 845 1.93 2.43 24.57
C LEU A 845 3.05 1.43 24.33
N ALA A 846 3.54 1.30 23.11
CA ALA A 846 4.54 0.32 22.73
C ALA A 846 5.69 0.94 21.94
N ALA A 847 6.92 0.52 22.26
CA ALA A 847 8.14 0.79 21.52
C ALA A 847 8.61 -0.51 20.87
N ILE A 848 8.89 -0.49 19.58
CA ILE A 848 9.32 -1.65 18.79
C ILE A 848 10.44 -1.27 17.83
N THR A 849 11.34 -2.21 17.57
CA THR A 849 12.40 -2.02 16.58
C THR A 849 12.95 -3.34 16.07
N GLN A 850 13.44 -3.34 14.82
CA GLN A 850 14.30 -4.39 14.28
C GLN A 850 15.77 -4.01 14.49
N LEU A 851 16.63 -4.98 14.77
CA LEU A 851 18.03 -4.76 15.12
C LEU A 851 18.81 -6.09 15.11
N LYS A 852 20.11 -6.03 15.41
CA LYS A 852 20.89 -7.25 15.69
C LYS A 852 20.52 -7.88 17.02
N PRO A 853 20.60 -9.21 17.18
CA PRO A 853 20.39 -9.86 18.47
C PRO A 853 21.24 -9.25 19.60
N SER A 854 22.48 -8.88 19.31
CA SER A 854 23.41 -8.25 20.27
C SER A 854 23.03 -6.83 20.69
N ALA A 855 22.15 -6.15 19.95
CA ALA A 855 21.73 -4.76 20.21
C ALA A 855 20.41 -4.66 21.00
N ILE A 856 19.76 -5.77 21.33
CA ILE A 856 18.48 -5.76 22.09
C ILE A 856 18.64 -5.02 23.42
N SER A 857 19.71 -5.26 24.17
CA SER A 857 19.96 -4.55 25.44
C SER A 857 20.13 -3.04 25.26
N ILE A 858 20.74 -2.59 24.14
CA ILE A 858 20.88 -1.17 23.82
C ILE A 858 19.49 -0.53 23.64
N PHE A 859 18.58 -1.20 22.92
CA PHE A 859 17.21 -0.74 22.76
C PHE A 859 16.47 -0.66 24.10
N GLU A 860 16.52 -1.72 24.91
CA GLU A 860 15.83 -1.77 26.18
C GLU A 860 16.33 -0.70 27.14
N ASP A 861 17.65 -0.53 27.27
CA ASP A 861 18.27 0.47 28.11
C ASP A 861 17.94 1.90 27.66
N THR A 862 17.99 2.14 26.35
CA THR A 862 17.64 3.44 25.75
C THR A 862 16.17 3.77 26.00
N ALA A 863 15.24 2.85 25.70
CA ALA A 863 13.82 3.05 25.91
C ALA A 863 13.50 3.28 27.40
N ALA A 864 14.13 2.52 28.30
CA ALA A 864 13.97 2.71 29.75
C ALA A 864 14.52 4.07 30.23
N ALA A 865 15.62 4.55 29.66
CA ALA A 865 16.19 5.86 30.00
C ALA A 865 15.26 6.98 29.52
N ILE A 866 14.72 6.91 28.30
CA ILE A 866 13.77 7.88 27.77
C ILE A 866 12.49 7.90 28.60
N ALA A 867 11.91 6.72 28.92
CA ALA A 867 10.73 6.62 29.74
C ALA A 867 10.93 7.29 31.12
N ARG A 868 12.08 7.06 31.75
CA ARG A 868 12.44 7.65 33.05
C ARG A 868 12.57 9.17 32.93
N ASP A 869 13.25 9.67 31.90
CA ASP A 869 13.43 11.11 31.71
C ASP A 869 12.09 11.83 31.47
N LEU A 870 11.18 11.25 30.68
CA LEU A 870 9.82 11.78 30.47
C LEU A 870 9.00 11.79 31.77
N VAL A 871 9.25 10.86 32.70
CA VAL A 871 8.60 10.83 34.04
C VAL A 871 9.17 11.89 34.97
N GLU A 872 10.50 12.09 34.98
CA GLU A 872 11.23 12.94 35.93
C GLU A 872 11.21 14.41 35.49
N ASN A 873 11.29 14.68 34.19
CA ASN A 873 11.45 16.01 33.63
C ASN A 873 10.30 16.39 32.65
N PRO A 874 9.74 17.59 32.75
CA PRO A 874 8.82 18.09 31.72
C PRO A 874 9.60 18.33 30.41
N VAL A 875 8.96 18.10 29.27
CA VAL A 875 9.50 18.46 27.96
C VAL A 875 9.52 20.01 27.80
N ASP A 876 10.43 20.54 27.01
CA ASP A 876 10.39 21.96 26.68
C ASP A 876 9.32 22.29 25.62
N ALA A 877 9.02 23.57 25.45
CA ALA A 877 7.95 24.02 24.55
C ALA A 877 8.28 23.73 23.06
N ASP A 878 9.55 23.75 22.65
CA ASP A 878 9.96 23.44 21.28
C ASP A 878 9.82 21.93 20.99
N GLU A 879 10.23 21.09 21.91
CA GLU A 879 10.07 19.64 21.79
C GLU A 879 8.59 19.24 21.72
N LEU A 880 7.74 19.83 22.55
CA LEU A 880 6.31 19.60 22.51
C LEU A 880 5.70 20.07 21.19
N SER A 881 6.07 21.26 20.70
CA SER A 881 5.60 21.78 19.41
C SER A 881 5.95 20.85 18.24
N ARG A 882 7.16 20.32 18.21
CA ARG A 882 7.62 19.35 17.19
C ARG A 882 6.88 18.02 17.22
N ALA A 883 6.23 17.67 18.31
CA ALA A 883 5.37 16.48 18.40
C ALA A 883 3.90 16.82 18.06
N VAL A 884 3.39 17.99 18.48
CA VAL A 884 1.97 18.37 18.34
C VAL A 884 1.65 18.87 16.93
N GLU A 885 2.52 19.68 16.31
CA GLU A 885 2.23 20.30 15.02
C GLU A 885 2.03 19.26 13.90
N PRO A 886 2.90 18.24 13.73
CA PRO A 886 2.66 17.18 12.74
C PRO A 886 1.34 16.43 12.96
N LEU A 887 1.02 16.06 14.20
CA LEU A 887 -0.25 15.38 14.53
C LEU A 887 -1.46 16.25 14.22
N GLY A 888 -1.38 17.56 14.56
CA GLY A 888 -2.42 18.54 14.26
C GLY A 888 -2.65 18.69 12.75
N GLN A 889 -1.60 18.75 11.95
CA GLN A 889 -1.68 18.80 10.49
C GLN A 889 -2.22 17.51 9.89
N GLN A 890 -1.81 16.35 10.43
CA GLN A 890 -2.35 15.06 9.99
C GLN A 890 -3.87 14.98 10.20
N VAL A 891 -4.37 15.44 11.36
CA VAL A 891 -5.82 15.49 11.63
C VAL A 891 -6.52 16.45 10.65
N ARG A 892 -5.96 17.64 10.38
CA ARG A 892 -6.56 18.59 9.44
C ARG A 892 -6.67 18.02 8.02
N ARG A 893 -5.60 17.39 7.53
CA ARG A 893 -5.60 16.75 6.21
C ARG A 893 -6.57 15.56 6.16
N ALA A 894 -6.55 14.68 7.14
CA ALA A 894 -7.45 13.55 7.20
C ALA A 894 -8.94 13.97 7.24
N ALA A 895 -9.23 15.08 7.94
CA ALA A 895 -10.59 15.61 8.07
C ALA A 895 -11.17 16.19 6.77
N THR A 896 -10.40 16.33 5.70
CA THR A 896 -10.91 16.71 4.38
C THR A 896 -11.59 15.55 3.65
N GLY A 897 -11.35 14.29 4.04
CA GLY A 897 -11.90 13.10 3.40
C GLY A 897 -12.99 12.41 4.22
N ASN A 898 -13.91 11.73 3.53
CA ASN A 898 -15.04 11.04 4.15
C ASN A 898 -14.61 9.85 5.02
N GLN A 899 -13.54 9.13 4.66
CA GLN A 899 -13.05 7.97 5.40
C GLN A 899 -12.65 8.31 6.85
N PHE A 900 -12.06 9.49 7.06
CA PHE A 900 -11.71 9.95 8.40
C PHE A 900 -12.94 10.11 9.29
N TRP A 901 -13.98 10.78 8.78
CA TRP A 901 -15.22 11.01 9.52
C TRP A 901 -16.00 9.72 9.75
N MET A 902 -16.02 8.80 8.76
CA MET A 902 -16.62 7.48 8.94
C MET A 902 -15.95 6.73 10.09
N TRP A 903 -14.64 6.68 10.10
CA TRP A 903 -13.88 6.01 11.16
C TRP A 903 -14.10 6.65 12.55
N GLN A 904 -14.16 7.99 12.65
CA GLN A 904 -14.45 8.67 13.91
C GLN A 904 -15.88 8.42 14.44
N LEU A 905 -16.81 8.10 13.55
CA LEU A 905 -18.24 8.02 13.83
C LEU A 905 -18.83 6.60 13.76
N GLU A 906 -18.03 5.59 13.49
CA GLU A 906 -18.44 4.19 13.62
C GLU A 906 -19.04 3.93 14.99
N GLY A 907 -20.26 3.37 15.03
CA GLY A 907 -21.03 3.14 16.28
C GLY A 907 -21.71 4.39 16.85
N ALA A 908 -21.62 5.56 16.19
CA ALA A 908 -22.20 6.82 16.71
C ALA A 908 -23.72 6.83 16.79
N THR A 909 -24.41 6.03 15.98
CA THR A 909 -25.86 5.89 16.08
C THR A 909 -26.29 5.10 17.32
N LEU A 910 -25.37 4.28 17.87
CA LEU A 910 -25.58 3.44 19.03
C LEU A 910 -25.04 4.12 20.32
N ASP A 911 -23.91 4.85 20.22
CA ASP A 911 -23.29 5.58 21.30
C ASP A 911 -22.98 7.04 20.92
N ARG A 912 -23.79 7.98 21.42
CA ARG A 912 -23.67 9.43 21.13
C ARG A 912 -22.39 10.09 21.68
N ARG A 913 -21.67 9.43 22.57
CA ARG A 913 -20.38 9.93 23.08
C ARG A 913 -19.36 10.06 21.94
N ARG A 914 -19.44 9.23 20.89
CA ARG A 914 -18.58 9.33 19.68
C ARG A 914 -18.77 10.68 18.98
N ILE A 915 -20.01 11.16 18.82
CA ILE A 915 -20.28 12.49 18.25
C ILE A 915 -19.73 13.61 19.16
N THR A 916 -19.81 13.42 20.47
CA THR A 916 -19.27 14.41 21.40
C THR A 916 -17.73 14.46 21.34
N ALA A 917 -17.09 13.33 21.18
CA ALA A 917 -15.64 13.18 21.13
C ALA A 917 -15.01 13.97 19.96
N ILE A 918 -15.64 14.03 18.79
CA ILE A 918 -15.09 14.76 17.65
C ILE A 918 -15.09 16.28 17.82
N ARG A 919 -15.91 16.84 18.71
CA ARG A 919 -16.00 18.31 18.97
C ARG A 919 -14.71 18.89 19.56
N THR A 920 -13.95 18.11 20.28
CA THR A 920 -12.71 18.54 20.93
C THR A 920 -11.46 18.06 20.22
N LEU A 921 -11.60 17.32 19.11
CA LEU A 921 -10.55 16.56 18.45
C LEU A 921 -9.26 17.38 18.28
N LEU A 922 -9.28 18.44 17.51
CA LEU A 922 -8.09 19.27 17.27
C LEU A 922 -7.62 20.02 18.53
N GLY A 923 -8.57 20.48 19.35
CA GLY A 923 -8.27 21.20 20.59
C GLY A 923 -7.58 20.36 21.65
N ASP A 924 -7.77 19.04 21.64
CA ASP A 924 -7.13 18.12 22.59
C ASP A 924 -5.63 17.93 22.27
N TYR A 925 -5.22 18.04 20.99
CA TYR A 925 -3.80 18.09 20.63
C TYR A 925 -3.20 19.47 20.93
N THR A 926 -3.79 20.55 20.41
CA THR A 926 -3.18 21.88 20.41
C THR A 926 -3.15 22.58 21.78
N ARG A 927 -3.96 22.13 22.76
CA ARG A 927 -4.03 22.71 24.11
C ARG A 927 -3.30 21.86 25.16
N THR A 928 -2.57 20.86 24.74
CA THR A 928 -1.79 20.02 25.66
C THR A 928 -0.53 20.76 26.12
N SER A 929 -0.22 20.70 27.43
CA SER A 929 0.95 21.36 28.02
C SER A 929 2.07 20.38 28.39
N PRO A 930 3.31 20.88 28.58
CA PRO A 930 4.43 20.07 29.07
C PRO A 930 4.14 19.34 30.38
N GLU A 931 3.44 20.01 31.31
CA GLU A 931 3.07 19.45 32.62
C GLU A 931 2.06 18.32 32.49
N GLU A 932 1.10 18.44 31.56
CA GLU A 932 0.15 17.37 31.25
C GLU A 932 0.88 16.14 30.67
N MET A 933 1.88 16.36 29.78
CA MET A 933 2.68 15.27 29.25
C MET A 933 3.49 14.56 30.33
N GLN A 934 4.12 15.30 31.23
CA GLN A 934 4.83 14.71 32.37
C GLN A 934 3.87 13.91 33.28
N ALA A 935 2.70 14.46 33.61
CA ALA A 935 1.71 13.78 34.43
C ALA A 935 1.23 12.47 33.76
N LEU A 936 1.09 12.47 32.42
CA LEU A 936 0.71 11.29 31.66
C LEU A 936 1.85 10.25 31.64
N ALA A 937 3.10 10.68 31.47
CA ALA A 937 4.27 9.83 31.57
C ALA A 937 4.40 9.21 32.98
N GLN A 938 4.18 10.00 34.04
CA GLN A 938 4.15 9.51 35.41
C GLN A 938 3.05 8.46 35.63
N LYS A 939 1.90 8.64 35.00
CA LYS A 939 0.78 7.67 35.09
C LYS A 939 1.11 6.33 34.44
N TYR A 940 1.74 6.31 33.29
CA TYR A 940 1.88 5.13 32.45
C TYR A 940 3.29 4.55 32.36
N LEU A 941 4.34 5.40 32.41
CA LEU A 941 5.73 4.99 32.21
C LEU A 941 6.54 4.85 33.51
N SER A 942 5.98 5.20 34.69
CA SER A 942 6.67 5.06 35.98
C SER A 942 6.93 3.62 36.41
N ARG A 943 6.26 2.66 35.78
CA ARG A 943 6.45 1.21 36.01
C ARG A 943 7.23 0.60 34.86
N ALA A 944 7.87 -0.56 35.14
CA ALA A 944 8.43 -1.38 34.08
C ALA A 944 7.37 -1.77 33.03
N PRO A 945 7.75 -1.98 31.76
CA PRO A 945 6.82 -2.47 30.73
C PRO A 945 6.19 -3.80 31.16
N ALA A 946 4.90 -3.95 30.88
CA ALA A 946 4.16 -5.18 31.22
C ALA A 946 4.47 -6.31 30.22
N LEU A 947 4.83 -5.98 28.99
CA LEU A 947 5.27 -6.93 27.98
C LEU A 947 6.66 -6.53 27.51
N ARG A 948 7.57 -7.52 27.54
CA ARG A 948 8.87 -7.52 26.86
C ARG A 948 8.84 -8.69 25.91
N TRP A 949 9.09 -8.42 24.64
CA TRP A 949 9.08 -9.46 23.61
C TRP A 949 10.34 -9.38 22.76
N HIS A 950 11.05 -10.52 22.66
CA HIS A 950 12.21 -10.68 21.81
C HIS A 950 11.89 -11.66 20.67
N VAL A 951 12.10 -11.24 19.44
CA VAL A 951 12.05 -12.09 18.27
C VAL A 951 13.49 -12.39 17.86
N LEU A 952 13.91 -13.63 18.01
CA LEU A 952 15.29 -14.09 17.82
C LEU A 952 15.41 -15.12 16.70
N PRO A 953 16.57 -15.26 16.06
CA PRO A 953 16.79 -16.38 15.16
C PRO A 953 16.77 -17.73 15.89
N GLU A 954 16.36 -18.80 15.17
CA GLU A 954 16.60 -20.18 15.64
C GLU A 954 18.12 -20.41 15.68
N THR A 955 18.62 -20.99 16.79
CA THR A 955 19.99 -21.43 16.86
C THR A 955 20.06 -22.91 16.52
N ASP A 956 21.05 -23.32 15.68
CA ASP A 956 21.29 -24.73 15.38
C ASP A 956 21.40 -25.54 16.67
N GLY A 957 20.39 -26.36 16.95
CA GLY A 957 20.36 -27.24 18.14
C GLY A 957 19.20 -27.05 19.10
N SER A 958 18.33 -26.06 18.96
CA SER A 958 17.13 -25.94 19.78
C SER A 958 15.93 -26.58 19.07
N THR A 959 15.64 -27.83 19.38
CA THR A 959 14.31 -28.40 19.11
C THR A 959 13.26 -27.56 19.88
N ALA A 960 12.24 -27.08 19.16
CA ALA A 960 11.12 -26.36 19.76
C ALA A 960 10.46 -27.26 20.82
N ASP A 961 10.42 -26.76 22.07
CA ASP A 961 9.52 -27.26 23.12
C ASP A 961 8.20 -26.50 23.07
#